data_7fe0f913ccc4c554633d8c6381400fba
#
_entry.id   7fe0f913ccc4c554633d8c6381400fba
#
_cell.length_a   1.000
_cell.length_b   1.000
_cell.length_c   1.000
_cell.angle_alpha   90.00
_cell.angle_beta   90.00
_cell.angle_gamma   90.00
#
_symmetry.space_group_name_H-M   'P 1'
#
loop_
_entity.id
_entity.type
_entity.pdbx_description
1 polymer ?
#
loop_
_entity_poly.entity_id
_entity_poly.type
_entity_poly.pdbx_seq_one_letter_code
_entity_poly.pdbx_strand_id
1 'polypeptide(L)'
;LHWHDGRAWLRLETDAQWYTLGASGKNKSSHGAEWTPWHTAFDERDAPFYRWFSGAATNACFNEVDRHVLLGRGGETAIIFEGDRWDPSRFGGRGGPVSETSVSYRELLLETVLRAQVLRDLGLQKGDRIALNLPNILEQIYYTEAAKRLGIIYTPVFGGFSAKTLSDRIFDAGAQVVITADGGYRNAEIVSYKEAYTDQALDNFIPLTSALDALARVLSHAAIGDTGERLHAAVAEALHGELTLERSDLMREFGAALADTRDLSAELMAELRTAVARELAGVRHTVDQVVVVRYTGQDIVVQERDRWSHDLLSRAQDALLASSGIEGSRADSPDALLSLDDGELWAALNAAVPAVPVPADWPLFIIYTSGSTGKPKGVVHTHGGWLSGISHSMRMVFGADHNDRIYVVGDPGWITGQSYLIAAPLALGMTTIISEGSPLFPHAGRFASIIERHGATIFKAGSTFLKAVMTDPASVKDMAAFDMGSLKVATFCAEPVSPAVQQFAMERICPRYINSYWATEHGGMVFSCPWGDFRHLAPDARTWPLPWIQAEVRIPEPGEDNSPGSGWRTAEPGEKGELVITQPYPYLARTIWGDAAKLGDDNWKGDFERFCSVYFQRWSDDLAYTQGDYARQHDDGAFTLHGRSDDVINVSGHRIGTEEIEGAILRDKTLRSDSPVGNAVVVGAPHDEKGETPVAFLIAAAGARLGDDDFSRLQGLVRSEKGATAVPSDFLVVPGFPETRSGKYLRRTLRAVLLDEPPGDLSTLRNPEVVDDIRDVVARWKAFGELSLARDIVQSYRYLRLETHEIAPGKLAALLVIDSPPVNSLNERSLDELNTVLQHLGQQDHIQGLVITGARNAFVA
;
A
#
# COMPACT_ATOMS: atom_id res chain seq x y z
N LEU A 1 -3.56 15.85 30.57
CA LEU A 1 -3.24 15.25 29.29
C LEU A 1 -2.39 14.02 29.55
N HIS A 2 -2.98 12.84 29.40
CA HIS A 2 -2.32 11.53 29.65
C HIS A 2 -1.04 11.32 28.84
N TRP A 3 -0.85 12.10 27.78
CA TRP A 3 0.33 12.13 26.96
C TRP A 3 1.62 12.49 27.72
N HIS A 4 1.58 13.46 28.63
CA HIS A 4 2.72 13.86 29.45
C HIS A 4 3.02 12.87 30.59
N ASP A 5 2.07 12.07 30.99
CA ASP A 5 2.29 10.99 31.95
C ASP A 5 2.73 9.70 31.25
N GLY A 6 3.26 9.74 30.05
CA GLY A 6 3.79 8.66 29.22
C GLY A 6 3.80 7.23 29.77
N ARG A 7 3.47 7.08 31.05
CA ARG A 7 3.32 5.79 31.72
C ARG A 7 2.01 5.11 31.38
N ALA A 8 1.03 5.83 30.81
CA ALA A 8 -0.32 5.32 30.61
C ALA A 8 -0.38 4.08 29.72
N TRP A 9 0.51 3.94 28.73
CA TRP A 9 0.54 2.78 27.86
C TRP A 9 1.44 1.64 28.36
N LEU A 10 2.32 1.92 29.32
CA LEU A 10 3.12 0.91 30.04
C LEU A 10 2.47 0.50 31.37
N ARG A 11 1.48 1.25 31.81
CA ARG A 11 0.82 1.07 33.09
C ARG A 11 -0.63 0.63 32.86
N LEU A 12 -1.00 -0.46 33.50
CA LEU A 12 -2.40 -0.84 33.62
C LEU A 12 -3.08 0.00 34.71
N GLU A 13 -4.36 0.34 34.50
CA GLU A 13 -5.13 1.18 35.42
C GLU A 13 -5.67 0.41 36.64
N THR A 14 -5.19 -0.79 36.90
CA THR A 14 -5.62 -1.63 38.01
C THR A 14 -4.47 -1.93 38.98
N ASP A 15 -4.78 -2.49 40.12
CA ASP A 15 -3.82 -2.82 41.18
C ASP A 15 -3.01 -4.09 40.93
N ALA A 16 -3.04 -4.68 39.73
CA ALA A 16 -2.25 -5.85 39.41
C ALA A 16 -0.75 -5.53 39.51
N GLN A 17 -0.09 -6.14 40.43
CA GLN A 17 1.23 -5.76 40.93
C GLN A 17 2.35 -5.84 39.88
N TRP A 18 2.22 -6.71 38.92
CA TRP A 18 3.31 -6.97 37.97
C TRP A 18 3.40 -5.97 36.82
N TYR A 19 2.44 -5.09 36.65
CA TYR A 19 2.51 -4.00 35.70
C TYR A 19 2.65 -2.62 36.38
N THR A 20 2.49 -2.56 37.68
CA THR A 20 2.72 -1.33 38.43
C THR A 20 4.21 -1.04 38.42
N LEU A 21 4.63 0.01 37.72
CA LEU A 21 6.00 0.49 37.76
C LEU A 21 6.22 1.11 39.16
N GLY A 22 6.85 0.38 40.05
CA GLY A 22 7.14 0.83 41.40
C GLY A 22 8.04 2.09 41.41
N ALA A 23 8.10 2.75 42.54
CA ALA A 23 8.97 3.91 42.77
C ALA A 23 10.48 3.61 42.53
N SER A 24 10.86 2.35 42.55
CA SER A 24 12.22 1.87 42.23
C SER A 24 12.49 1.76 40.73
N GLY A 25 11.48 1.97 39.88
CA GLY A 25 11.64 1.92 38.43
C GLY A 25 11.71 0.53 37.82
N LYS A 26 11.75 -0.53 38.61
CA LYS A 26 11.75 -1.91 38.13
C LYS A 26 10.64 -2.70 38.80
N ASN A 27 9.76 -3.30 38.01
CA ASN A 27 8.84 -4.31 38.49
C ASN A 27 9.20 -5.65 37.85
N LYS A 28 9.45 -6.62 38.69
CA LYS A 28 9.49 -8.02 38.28
C LYS A 28 8.06 -8.54 38.30
N SER A 29 7.57 -9.04 37.18
CA SER A 29 6.36 -9.86 37.21
C SER A 29 6.63 -11.07 38.10
N SER A 30 5.60 -11.59 38.72
CA SER A 30 5.65 -12.86 39.43
C SER A 30 6.09 -14.05 38.53
N HIS A 31 6.18 -13.82 37.21
CA HIS A 31 6.50 -14.78 36.16
C HIS A 31 7.85 -14.51 35.48
N GLY A 32 8.70 -13.67 36.07
CA GLY A 32 10.07 -13.45 35.62
C GLY A 32 10.32 -12.38 34.56
N ALA A 33 9.27 -11.77 34.00
CA ALA A 33 9.44 -10.67 33.05
C ALA A 33 9.86 -9.39 33.79
N GLU A 34 10.85 -8.69 33.26
CA GLU A 34 11.34 -7.43 33.83
C GLU A 34 10.86 -6.25 32.97
N TRP A 35 9.99 -5.42 33.53
CA TRP A 35 9.45 -4.22 32.91
C TRP A 35 10.05 -2.99 33.56
N THR A 36 10.59 -2.07 32.75
CA THR A 36 11.25 -0.86 33.23
C THR A 36 10.56 0.38 32.68
N PRO A 37 10.40 1.48 33.46
CA PRO A 37 9.96 2.76 32.92
C PRO A 37 11.08 3.41 32.11
N TRP A 38 10.70 4.39 31.26
CA TRP A 38 11.69 5.25 30.62
C TRP A 38 12.37 6.16 31.64
N HIS A 39 13.61 6.50 31.38
CA HIS A 39 14.32 7.56 32.08
C HIS A 39 14.32 8.88 31.29
N THR A 40 14.13 8.80 29.95
CA THR A 40 14.05 9.95 29.04
C THR A 40 12.85 9.75 28.12
N ALA A 41 11.85 10.65 28.24
CA ALA A 41 10.62 10.55 27.43
C ALA A 41 10.89 10.82 25.94
N PHE A 42 11.74 11.78 25.66
CA PHE A 42 12.15 12.19 24.33
C PHE A 42 13.66 12.46 24.30
N ASP A 43 14.37 11.86 23.34
CA ASP A 43 15.81 11.98 23.17
C ASP A 43 16.13 12.41 21.73
N GLU A 44 16.70 13.60 21.57
CA GLU A 44 17.04 14.24 20.31
C GLU A 44 18.54 14.33 20.04
N ARG A 45 19.37 13.67 20.85
CA ARG A 45 20.84 13.77 20.72
C ARG A 45 21.38 13.33 19.37
N ASP A 46 20.66 12.41 18.73
CA ASP A 46 21.00 11.86 17.41
C ASP A 46 20.03 12.35 16.33
N ALA A 47 19.49 13.59 16.44
CA ALA A 47 18.53 14.12 15.46
C ALA A 47 19.04 13.97 14.00
N PRO A 48 18.18 13.62 13.04
CA PRO A 48 16.72 13.43 13.12
C PRO A 48 16.27 12.03 13.57
N PHE A 49 17.13 11.21 14.16
CA PHE A 49 16.86 9.85 14.60
C PHE A 49 16.33 9.84 16.03
N TYR A 50 15.25 10.50 16.25
CA TYR A 50 14.62 10.70 17.55
C TYR A 50 14.25 9.40 18.23
N ARG A 51 14.48 9.33 19.55
CA ARG A 51 14.08 8.20 20.39
C ARG A 51 13.01 8.61 21.37
N TRP A 52 12.02 7.75 21.52
CA TRP A 52 10.93 7.97 22.46
C TRP A 52 10.95 6.88 23.55
N PHE A 53 10.76 7.32 24.80
CA PHE A 53 10.70 6.44 25.96
C PHE A 53 11.99 5.63 26.17
N SER A 54 13.14 6.27 26.02
CA SER A 54 14.46 5.63 26.18
C SER A 54 14.62 5.01 27.58
N GLY A 55 15.08 3.76 27.61
CA GLY A 55 15.21 2.94 28.82
C GLY A 55 13.94 2.19 29.23
N ALA A 56 12.80 2.44 28.56
CA ALA A 56 11.60 1.66 28.82
C ALA A 56 11.69 0.26 28.18
N ALA A 57 11.17 -0.73 28.89
CA ALA A 57 10.89 -2.06 28.38
C ALA A 57 9.37 -2.28 28.30
N THR A 58 8.89 -2.73 27.16
CA THR A 58 7.46 -2.97 26.87
C THR A 58 7.27 -4.13 25.91
N ASN A 59 6.01 -4.45 25.58
CA ASN A 59 5.65 -5.37 24.51
C ASN A 59 4.29 -4.95 23.91
N ALA A 60 4.20 -4.85 22.61
CA ALA A 60 2.97 -4.42 21.93
C ALA A 60 1.83 -5.42 22.14
N CYS A 61 2.05 -6.73 21.93
CA CYS A 61 1.03 -7.77 22.16
C CYS A 61 0.51 -7.72 23.60
N PHE A 62 1.39 -7.57 24.60
CA PHE A 62 0.95 -7.43 25.98
C PHE A 62 -0.04 -6.28 26.17
N ASN A 63 0.19 -5.15 25.54
CA ASN A 63 -0.68 -3.98 25.61
C ASN A 63 -1.97 -4.14 24.79
N GLU A 64 -1.93 -4.93 23.73
CA GLU A 64 -3.06 -5.17 22.83
C GLU A 64 -3.96 -6.33 23.27
N VAL A 65 -3.41 -7.34 23.97
CA VAL A 65 -4.12 -8.58 24.30
C VAL A 65 -4.11 -8.88 25.80
N ASP A 66 -2.95 -9.19 26.37
CA ASP A 66 -2.81 -9.69 27.76
C ASP A 66 -3.46 -8.77 28.79
N ARG A 67 -3.23 -7.48 28.64
CA ARG A 67 -3.71 -6.43 29.55
C ARG A 67 -5.22 -6.49 29.74
N HIS A 68 -5.98 -6.76 28.68
CA HIS A 68 -7.44 -6.78 28.76
C HIS A 68 -7.96 -7.99 29.50
N VAL A 69 -7.32 -9.15 29.33
CA VAL A 69 -7.63 -10.34 30.11
C VAL A 69 -7.35 -10.09 31.60
N LEU A 70 -6.19 -9.50 31.93
CA LEU A 70 -5.82 -9.15 33.31
C LEU A 70 -6.75 -8.11 33.95
N LEU A 71 -7.37 -7.25 33.18
CA LEU A 71 -8.41 -6.31 33.62
C LEU A 71 -9.77 -6.98 33.88
N GLY A 72 -9.88 -8.30 33.74
CA GLY A 72 -11.15 -9.04 33.88
C GLY A 72 -12.07 -8.86 32.66
N ARG A 73 -11.54 -8.46 31.51
CA ARG A 73 -12.27 -8.19 30.28
C ARG A 73 -12.06 -9.28 29.22
N GLY A 74 -11.56 -10.44 29.65
CA GLY A 74 -11.27 -11.57 28.76
C GLY A 74 -12.48 -12.06 27.98
N GLY A 75 -13.69 -11.94 28.53
CA GLY A 75 -14.94 -12.32 27.85
C GLY A 75 -15.48 -11.29 26.84
N GLU A 76 -14.91 -10.08 26.76
CA GLU A 76 -15.34 -9.09 25.78
C GLU A 76 -14.83 -9.46 24.37
N THR A 77 -15.63 -9.10 23.35
CA THR A 77 -15.29 -9.38 21.97
C THR A 77 -14.11 -8.48 21.52
N ALA A 78 -13.01 -9.11 21.11
CA ALA A 78 -11.86 -8.42 20.53
C ALA A 78 -12.01 -8.26 19.01
N ILE A 79 -12.45 -9.32 18.32
CA ILE A 79 -12.53 -9.37 16.87
C ILE A 79 -13.87 -9.93 16.43
N ILE A 80 -14.47 -9.34 15.40
CA ILE A 80 -15.54 -9.94 14.60
C ILE A 80 -14.98 -10.15 13.20
N PHE A 81 -15.09 -11.37 12.69
CA PHE A 81 -14.62 -11.75 11.36
C PHE A 81 -15.79 -12.17 10.48
N GLU A 82 -15.81 -11.68 9.23
CA GLU A 82 -16.72 -12.11 8.17
C GLU A 82 -15.95 -12.61 6.96
N GLY A 83 -16.25 -13.87 6.53
CA GLY A 83 -15.71 -14.43 5.30
C GLY A 83 -16.31 -13.79 4.04
N ASP A 84 -15.60 -13.93 2.92
CA ASP A 84 -15.97 -13.33 1.63
C ASP A 84 -17.21 -13.95 1.00
N ARG A 85 -17.42 -15.27 1.16
CA ARG A 85 -18.54 -15.98 0.53
C ARG A 85 -19.88 -15.51 1.09
N TRP A 86 -20.84 -15.29 0.18
CA TRP A 86 -22.13 -14.69 0.50
C TRP A 86 -23.30 -15.62 0.24
N ASP A 87 -24.24 -15.67 1.18
CA ASP A 87 -25.51 -16.38 1.05
C ASP A 87 -26.68 -15.39 0.99
N PRO A 88 -27.34 -15.24 -0.16
CA PRO A 88 -28.43 -14.29 -0.33
C PRO A 88 -29.68 -14.62 0.49
N SER A 89 -29.83 -15.84 1.00
CA SER A 89 -30.98 -16.25 1.80
C SER A 89 -30.92 -15.83 3.27
N ARG A 90 -29.72 -15.52 3.77
CA ARG A 90 -29.52 -15.13 5.18
C ARG A 90 -30.22 -13.82 5.51
N PHE A 91 -30.44 -13.59 6.80
CA PHE A 91 -31.04 -12.37 7.37
C PHE A 91 -32.35 -11.94 6.71
N GLY A 92 -33.25 -12.92 6.47
CA GLY A 92 -34.57 -12.68 5.89
C GLY A 92 -34.55 -12.32 4.42
N GLY A 93 -33.54 -12.78 3.67
CA GLY A 93 -33.38 -12.53 2.24
C GLY A 93 -32.60 -11.24 1.92
N ARG A 94 -32.01 -10.60 2.93
CA ARG A 94 -31.12 -9.43 2.74
C ARG A 94 -29.68 -9.85 2.39
N GLY A 95 -29.37 -11.14 2.56
CA GLY A 95 -28.05 -11.71 2.34
C GLY A 95 -27.10 -11.52 3.51
N GLY A 96 -26.07 -12.36 3.58
CA GLY A 96 -25.03 -12.28 4.61
C GLY A 96 -23.87 -13.22 4.32
N PRO A 97 -22.75 -13.10 5.07
CA PRO A 97 -21.59 -13.96 4.90
C PRO A 97 -21.93 -15.42 5.21
N VAL A 98 -21.33 -16.37 4.51
CA VAL A 98 -21.47 -17.81 4.80
C VAL A 98 -20.81 -18.14 6.15
N SER A 99 -19.68 -17.53 6.44
CA SER A 99 -18.93 -17.69 7.69
C SER A 99 -18.81 -16.36 8.44
N GLU A 100 -19.04 -16.40 9.73
CA GLU A 100 -18.92 -15.29 10.66
C GLU A 100 -18.44 -15.83 12.00
N THR A 101 -17.45 -15.19 12.61
CA THR A 101 -16.86 -15.63 13.88
C THR A 101 -16.60 -14.41 14.76
N SER A 102 -16.94 -14.53 16.05
CA SER A 102 -16.55 -13.57 17.09
C SER A 102 -15.47 -14.20 17.97
N VAL A 103 -14.42 -13.46 18.24
CA VAL A 103 -13.27 -13.86 19.07
C VAL A 103 -13.20 -12.93 20.28
N SER A 104 -13.24 -13.50 21.47
CA SER A 104 -13.03 -12.76 22.72
C SER A 104 -11.55 -12.50 22.99
N TYR A 105 -11.23 -11.57 23.93
CA TYR A 105 -9.84 -11.32 24.31
C TYR A 105 -9.15 -12.54 24.92
N ARG A 106 -9.87 -13.42 25.62
CA ARG A 106 -9.29 -14.67 26.14
C ARG A 106 -8.99 -15.69 25.05
N GLU A 107 -9.86 -15.82 24.05
CA GLU A 107 -9.60 -16.64 22.87
C GLU A 107 -8.45 -16.08 22.04
N LEU A 108 -8.40 -14.75 21.83
CA LEU A 108 -7.29 -14.09 21.16
C LEU A 108 -5.96 -14.34 21.88
N LEU A 109 -5.95 -14.29 23.23
CA LEU A 109 -4.75 -14.58 24.02
C LEU A 109 -4.30 -16.04 23.83
N LEU A 110 -5.22 -17.01 23.90
CA LEU A 110 -4.92 -18.42 23.68
C LEU A 110 -4.35 -18.66 22.30
N GLU A 111 -5.02 -18.15 21.26
CA GLU A 111 -4.61 -18.30 19.87
C GLU A 111 -3.25 -17.65 19.58
N THR A 112 -2.99 -16.50 20.19
CA THR A 112 -1.69 -15.80 20.14
C THR A 112 -0.58 -16.64 20.78
N VAL A 113 -0.83 -17.20 21.97
CA VAL A 113 0.17 -18.01 22.71
C VAL A 113 0.49 -19.30 21.95
N LEU A 114 -0.51 -19.94 21.38
CA LEU A 114 -0.31 -21.15 20.55
C LEU A 114 0.58 -20.86 19.34
N ARG A 115 0.33 -19.76 18.59
CA ARG A 115 1.20 -19.39 17.46
C ARG A 115 2.59 -18.93 17.92
N ALA A 116 2.67 -18.27 19.06
CA ALA A 116 3.97 -17.93 19.64
C ALA A 116 4.78 -19.18 20.01
N GLN A 117 4.14 -20.23 20.53
CA GLN A 117 4.80 -21.52 20.73
C GLN A 117 5.25 -22.13 19.41
N VAL A 118 4.41 -22.09 18.35
CA VAL A 118 4.81 -22.54 17.01
C VAL A 118 6.06 -21.81 16.51
N LEU A 119 6.11 -20.49 16.64
CA LEU A 119 7.28 -19.70 16.21
C LEU A 119 8.55 -20.07 16.99
N ARG A 120 8.42 -20.32 18.30
CA ARG A 120 9.53 -20.82 19.13
C ARG A 120 10.01 -22.21 18.70
N ASP A 121 9.09 -23.13 18.42
CA ASP A 121 9.40 -24.49 17.98
C ASP A 121 10.07 -24.53 16.59
N LEU A 122 9.84 -23.50 15.76
CA LEU A 122 10.57 -23.26 14.51
C LEU A 122 11.97 -22.65 14.73
N GLY A 123 12.37 -22.40 15.99
CA GLY A 123 13.69 -21.88 16.36
C GLY A 123 13.81 -20.37 16.36
N LEU A 124 12.71 -19.63 16.16
CA LEU A 124 12.73 -18.18 16.09
C LEU A 124 12.91 -17.53 17.48
N GLN A 125 13.66 -16.44 17.52
CA GLN A 125 14.00 -15.69 18.72
C GLN A 125 13.73 -14.19 18.51
N LYS A 126 13.83 -13.41 19.60
CA LYS A 126 13.78 -11.94 19.57
C LYS A 126 14.75 -11.40 18.52
N GLY A 127 14.24 -10.55 17.62
CA GLY A 127 15.01 -9.93 16.54
C GLY A 127 15.04 -10.72 15.24
N ASP A 128 14.59 -11.97 15.23
CA ASP A 128 14.36 -12.70 13.97
C ASP A 128 13.21 -12.08 13.19
N ARG A 129 13.15 -12.37 11.89
CA ARG A 129 12.16 -11.77 10.98
C ARG A 129 11.33 -12.86 10.34
N ILE A 130 10.02 -12.55 10.22
CA ILE A 130 9.06 -13.37 9.47
C ILE A 130 8.32 -12.53 8.44
N ALA A 131 7.90 -13.15 7.36
CA ALA A 131 6.99 -12.53 6.40
C ALA A 131 5.58 -13.16 6.53
N LEU A 132 4.55 -12.30 6.52
CA LEU A 132 3.15 -12.68 6.57
C LEU A 132 2.52 -12.42 5.22
N ASN A 133 2.21 -13.48 4.46
CA ASN A 133 1.51 -13.41 3.17
C ASN A 133 0.20 -14.20 3.27
N LEU A 134 -0.77 -13.63 3.97
CA LEU A 134 -2.05 -14.22 4.28
C LEU A 134 -3.20 -13.36 3.74
N PRO A 135 -4.37 -13.94 3.41
CA PRO A 135 -5.59 -13.17 3.21
C PRO A 135 -6.04 -12.48 4.50
N ASN A 136 -7.08 -11.64 4.43
CA ASN A 136 -7.68 -10.97 5.60
C ASN A 136 -8.46 -11.97 6.45
N ILE A 137 -7.75 -12.84 7.15
CA ILE A 137 -8.30 -13.88 8.02
C ILE A 137 -7.77 -13.76 9.46
N LEU A 138 -8.37 -14.47 10.39
CA LEU A 138 -8.00 -14.41 11.80
C LEU A 138 -6.54 -14.80 12.05
N GLU A 139 -6.01 -15.75 11.31
CA GLU A 139 -4.64 -16.24 11.42
C GLU A 139 -3.60 -15.13 11.14
N GLN A 140 -3.93 -14.18 10.25
CA GLN A 140 -3.08 -13.01 10.03
C GLN A 140 -2.85 -12.23 11.33
N ILE A 141 -3.89 -12.05 12.14
CA ILE A 141 -3.78 -11.35 13.42
C ILE A 141 -3.09 -12.23 14.46
N TYR A 142 -3.47 -13.49 14.56
CA TYR A 142 -2.88 -14.40 15.53
C TYR A 142 -1.35 -14.51 15.37
N TYR A 143 -0.84 -14.66 14.13
CA TYR A 143 0.60 -14.67 13.88
C TYR A 143 1.25 -13.31 14.07
N THR A 144 0.55 -12.22 13.76
CA THR A 144 1.01 -10.85 14.03
C THR A 144 1.25 -10.65 15.54
N GLU A 145 0.24 -10.99 16.35
CA GLU A 145 0.33 -10.87 17.81
C GLU A 145 1.38 -11.83 18.41
N ALA A 146 1.50 -13.03 17.87
CA ALA A 146 2.53 -14.00 18.27
C ALA A 146 3.95 -13.46 18.02
N ALA A 147 4.19 -12.84 16.86
CA ALA A 147 5.47 -12.20 16.56
C ALA A 147 5.77 -11.05 17.54
N LYS A 148 4.80 -10.16 17.77
CA LYS A 148 4.89 -9.06 18.74
C LYS A 148 5.23 -9.60 20.14
N ARG A 149 4.55 -10.68 20.57
CA ARG A 149 4.74 -11.32 21.87
C ARG A 149 6.18 -11.74 22.12
N LEU A 150 6.83 -12.29 21.10
CA LEU A 150 8.20 -12.80 21.17
C LEU A 150 9.28 -11.76 20.86
N GLY A 151 8.91 -10.53 20.46
CA GLY A 151 9.83 -9.50 19.97
C GLY A 151 10.44 -9.84 18.61
N ILE A 152 9.80 -10.72 17.84
CA ILE A 152 10.09 -11.05 16.45
C ILE A 152 9.59 -9.91 15.58
N ILE A 153 10.41 -9.49 14.61
CA ILE A 153 10.07 -8.43 13.68
C ILE A 153 9.31 -9.05 12.50
N TYR A 154 8.11 -8.58 12.22
CA TYR A 154 7.35 -9.11 11.10
C TYR A 154 7.27 -8.13 9.94
N THR A 155 7.17 -8.66 8.71
CA THR A 155 6.82 -7.87 7.53
C THR A 155 5.48 -8.35 6.99
N PRO A 156 4.42 -7.53 7.13
CA PRO A 156 3.14 -7.85 6.53
C PRO A 156 3.21 -7.56 5.04
N VAL A 157 2.82 -8.54 4.22
CA VAL A 157 2.83 -8.41 2.77
C VAL A 157 1.40 -8.54 2.26
N PHE A 158 0.93 -7.52 1.57
CA PHE A 158 -0.40 -7.54 0.97
C PHE A 158 -0.58 -8.74 0.04
N GLY A 159 -1.60 -9.55 0.28
CA GLY A 159 -1.86 -10.81 -0.42
C GLY A 159 -2.13 -10.70 -1.93
N GLY A 160 -2.23 -9.49 -2.41
CA GLY A 160 -2.41 -9.20 -3.81
C GLY A 160 -1.14 -8.77 -4.57
N PHE A 161 0.05 -8.74 -3.95
CA PHE A 161 1.29 -8.41 -4.64
C PHE A 161 1.79 -9.55 -5.54
N SER A 162 2.61 -9.20 -6.55
CA SER A 162 3.25 -10.19 -7.41
C SER A 162 4.26 -11.05 -6.63
N ALA A 163 4.59 -12.22 -7.17
CA ALA A 163 5.63 -13.09 -6.61
C ALA A 163 6.99 -12.38 -6.51
N LYS A 164 7.36 -11.57 -7.50
CA LYS A 164 8.57 -10.73 -7.47
C LYS A 164 8.57 -9.77 -6.27
N THR A 165 7.47 -9.05 -6.08
CA THR A 165 7.34 -8.10 -4.96
C THR A 165 7.42 -8.81 -3.61
N LEU A 166 6.82 -9.98 -3.49
CA LEU A 166 6.90 -10.80 -2.27
C LEU A 166 8.35 -11.26 -2.03
N SER A 167 9.03 -11.75 -3.07
CA SER A 167 10.42 -12.18 -3.02
C SER A 167 11.35 -11.06 -2.55
N ASP A 168 11.24 -9.87 -3.14
CA ASP A 168 12.03 -8.70 -2.77
C ASP A 168 11.88 -8.34 -1.29
N ARG A 169 10.65 -8.35 -0.78
CA ARG A 169 10.37 -8.01 0.62
C ARG A 169 10.87 -9.05 1.60
N ILE A 170 10.70 -10.33 1.28
CA ILE A 170 11.22 -11.43 2.07
C ILE A 170 12.74 -11.31 2.18
N PHE A 171 13.40 -11.06 1.05
CA PHE A 171 14.86 -10.94 1.00
C PHE A 171 15.36 -9.69 1.72
N ASP A 172 14.82 -8.52 1.43
CA ASP A 172 15.24 -7.24 2.03
C ASP A 172 15.01 -7.22 3.55
N ALA A 173 13.87 -7.76 4.02
CA ALA A 173 13.62 -7.93 5.45
C ALA A 173 14.55 -8.96 6.10
N GLY A 174 15.14 -9.85 5.31
CA GLY A 174 15.89 -11.01 5.81
C GLY A 174 14.98 -11.99 6.57
N ALA A 175 13.77 -12.20 6.09
CA ALA A 175 12.83 -13.12 6.71
C ALA A 175 13.31 -14.56 6.63
N GLN A 176 13.22 -15.29 7.75
CA GLN A 176 13.65 -16.68 7.89
C GLN A 176 12.50 -17.66 7.66
N VAL A 177 11.28 -17.23 8.03
CA VAL A 177 10.06 -18.02 7.89
C VAL A 177 9.01 -17.17 7.16
N VAL A 178 8.27 -17.82 6.26
CA VAL A 178 7.08 -17.25 5.62
C VAL A 178 5.83 -17.95 6.15
N ILE A 179 4.84 -17.17 6.57
CA ILE A 179 3.52 -17.66 6.92
C ILE A 179 2.59 -17.36 5.76
N THR A 180 1.95 -18.37 5.20
CA THR A 180 1.03 -18.26 4.07
C THR A 180 -0.23 -19.13 4.27
N ALA A 181 -1.17 -19.10 3.33
CA ALA A 181 -2.35 -19.96 3.34
C ALA A 181 -2.40 -20.83 2.07
N ASP A 182 -3.12 -21.93 2.11
CA ASP A 182 -3.47 -22.71 0.92
C ASP A 182 -4.16 -21.80 -0.11
N GLY A 183 -5.11 -21.00 0.33
CA GLY A 183 -5.81 -19.99 -0.46
C GLY A 183 -6.58 -19.01 0.41
N GLY A 184 -7.26 -18.06 -0.24
CA GLY A 184 -8.22 -17.14 0.36
C GLY A 184 -9.38 -16.93 -0.61
N TYR A 185 -10.47 -16.35 -0.12
CA TYR A 185 -11.62 -16.05 -0.98
C TYR A 185 -11.61 -14.59 -1.41
N ARG A 186 -11.91 -14.36 -2.69
CA ARG A 186 -12.15 -13.03 -3.23
C ARG A 186 -13.26 -13.10 -4.29
N ASN A 187 -14.37 -12.39 -4.04
CA ASN A 187 -15.57 -12.46 -4.87
C ASN A 187 -16.09 -13.90 -5.02
N ALA A 188 -16.09 -14.65 -3.91
CA ALA A 188 -16.44 -16.08 -3.79
C ALA A 188 -15.51 -17.06 -4.55
N GLU A 189 -14.50 -16.56 -5.25
CA GLU A 189 -13.50 -17.38 -5.93
C GLU A 189 -12.29 -17.64 -5.03
N ILE A 190 -11.65 -18.80 -5.20
CA ILE A 190 -10.41 -19.12 -4.48
C ILE A 190 -9.22 -18.49 -5.20
N VAL A 191 -8.45 -17.71 -4.44
CA VAL A 191 -7.14 -17.19 -4.83
C VAL A 191 -6.08 -18.04 -4.13
N SER A 192 -5.22 -18.72 -4.89
CA SER A 192 -4.14 -19.54 -4.33
C SER A 192 -3.02 -18.65 -3.80
N TYR A 193 -2.80 -18.64 -2.47
CA TYR A 193 -1.71 -17.87 -1.86
C TYR A 193 -0.39 -18.62 -1.88
N LYS A 194 -0.42 -19.92 -1.59
CA LYS A 194 0.77 -20.78 -1.55
C LYS A 194 1.42 -20.89 -2.94
N GLU A 195 0.69 -21.39 -3.93
CA GLU A 195 1.26 -21.74 -5.23
C GLU A 195 1.46 -20.54 -6.15
N ALA A 196 0.49 -19.59 -6.18
CA ALA A 196 0.56 -18.47 -7.10
C ALA A 196 1.50 -17.34 -6.62
N TYR A 197 1.75 -17.23 -5.32
CA TYR A 197 2.58 -16.17 -4.77
C TYR A 197 3.79 -16.68 -4.01
N THR A 198 3.61 -17.47 -2.94
CA THR A 198 4.71 -17.85 -2.05
C THR A 198 5.70 -18.77 -2.75
N ASP A 199 5.24 -19.83 -3.40
CA ASP A 199 6.14 -20.74 -4.12
C ASP A 199 6.84 -20.06 -5.28
N GLN A 200 6.11 -19.28 -6.07
CA GLN A 200 6.73 -18.54 -7.17
C GLN A 200 7.76 -17.53 -6.66
N ALA A 201 7.49 -16.85 -5.52
CA ALA A 201 8.44 -15.91 -4.93
C ALA A 201 9.76 -16.60 -4.49
N LEU A 202 9.66 -17.80 -3.95
CA LEU A 202 10.81 -18.52 -3.40
C LEU A 202 11.54 -19.39 -4.43
N ASP A 203 10.86 -19.87 -5.47
CA ASP A 203 11.41 -20.81 -6.44
C ASP A 203 11.91 -20.13 -7.72
N ASN A 204 11.18 -19.10 -8.20
CA ASN A 204 11.53 -18.43 -9.46
C ASN A 204 12.53 -17.30 -9.26
N PHE A 205 12.47 -16.61 -8.12
CA PHE A 205 13.34 -15.48 -7.82
C PHE A 205 14.46 -15.87 -6.86
N ILE A 206 15.67 -15.36 -7.13
CA ILE A 206 16.87 -15.57 -6.31
C ILE A 206 17.48 -14.21 -5.93
N PRO A 207 18.16 -14.10 -4.76
CA PRO A 207 18.84 -12.88 -4.37
C PRO A 207 19.89 -12.45 -5.40
N LEU A 208 19.88 -11.19 -5.82
CA LEU A 208 20.87 -10.65 -6.76
C LEU A 208 22.30 -10.85 -6.26
N THR A 209 22.56 -10.58 -4.98
CA THR A 209 23.89 -10.76 -4.38
C THR A 209 24.39 -12.18 -4.52
N SER A 210 23.57 -13.17 -4.19
CA SER A 210 23.92 -14.60 -4.32
C SER A 210 24.10 -15.01 -5.79
N ALA A 211 23.33 -14.42 -6.69
CA ALA A 211 23.45 -14.67 -8.13
C ALA A 211 24.75 -14.08 -8.72
N LEU A 212 25.14 -12.87 -8.30
CA LEU A 212 26.41 -12.24 -8.68
C LEU A 212 27.61 -12.98 -8.08
N ASP A 213 27.52 -13.46 -6.84
CA ASP A 213 28.54 -14.30 -6.24
C ASP A 213 28.73 -15.63 -7.02
N ALA A 214 27.63 -16.22 -7.47
CA ALA A 214 27.69 -17.41 -8.31
C ALA A 214 28.38 -17.12 -9.66
N LEU A 215 28.05 -15.99 -10.30
CA LEU A 215 28.72 -15.51 -11.51
C LEU A 215 30.23 -15.28 -11.26
N ALA A 216 30.58 -14.58 -10.19
CA ALA A 216 31.98 -14.30 -9.82
C ALA A 216 32.79 -15.59 -9.64
N ARG A 217 32.22 -16.60 -8.96
CA ARG A 217 32.87 -17.92 -8.79
C ARG A 217 33.19 -18.58 -10.13
N VAL A 218 32.24 -18.59 -11.07
CA VAL A 218 32.47 -19.17 -12.40
C VAL A 218 33.55 -18.42 -13.18
N LEU A 219 33.48 -17.06 -13.18
CA LEU A 219 34.45 -16.24 -13.92
C LEU A 219 35.87 -16.35 -13.35
N SER A 220 36.02 -16.46 -12.01
CA SER A 220 37.32 -16.68 -11.38
C SER A 220 37.91 -18.05 -11.71
N HIS A 221 37.10 -19.12 -11.74
CA HIS A 221 37.56 -20.46 -12.11
C HIS A 221 37.97 -20.56 -13.59
N ALA A 222 37.36 -19.76 -14.47
CA ALA A 222 37.72 -19.71 -15.88
C ALA A 222 39.09 -19.04 -16.13
N ALA A 223 39.69 -18.42 -15.13
CA ALA A 223 41.00 -17.77 -15.17
C ALA A 223 41.19 -16.76 -16.32
N ILE A 224 40.13 -16.03 -16.68
CA ILE A 224 40.10 -15.03 -17.76
C ILE A 224 40.50 -13.61 -17.29
N GLY A 225 41.01 -13.48 -16.06
CA GLY A 225 41.57 -12.24 -15.50
C GLY A 225 40.66 -11.01 -15.61
N ASP A 226 41.20 -9.89 -16.06
CA ASP A 226 40.47 -8.60 -16.19
C ASP A 226 39.19 -8.69 -17.02
N THR A 227 39.10 -9.63 -17.98
CA THR A 227 37.89 -9.84 -18.76
C THR A 227 36.74 -10.39 -17.90
N GLY A 228 37.06 -11.26 -16.94
CA GLY A 228 36.07 -11.74 -15.96
C GLY A 228 35.54 -10.64 -15.06
N GLU A 229 36.41 -9.76 -14.58
CA GLU A 229 36.03 -8.60 -13.75
C GLU A 229 35.13 -7.64 -14.54
N ARG A 230 35.46 -7.35 -15.80
CA ARG A 230 34.62 -6.49 -16.67
C ARG A 230 33.25 -7.11 -16.93
N LEU A 231 33.18 -8.40 -17.20
CA LEU A 231 31.91 -9.11 -17.39
C LEU A 231 31.05 -9.07 -16.16
N HIS A 232 31.63 -9.33 -14.98
CA HIS A 232 30.91 -9.24 -13.72
C HIS A 232 30.38 -7.81 -13.47
N ALA A 233 31.22 -6.80 -13.65
CA ALA A 233 30.84 -5.40 -13.47
C ALA A 233 29.70 -4.96 -14.42
N ALA A 234 29.78 -5.36 -15.69
CA ALA A 234 28.74 -5.05 -16.69
C ALA A 234 27.38 -5.67 -16.31
N VAL A 235 27.37 -6.92 -15.87
CA VAL A 235 26.13 -7.59 -15.41
C VAL A 235 25.60 -6.94 -14.13
N ALA A 236 26.47 -6.61 -13.17
CA ALA A 236 26.08 -5.97 -11.93
C ALA A 236 25.51 -4.56 -12.18
N GLU A 237 26.05 -3.81 -13.14
CA GLU A 237 25.55 -2.50 -13.55
C GLU A 237 24.18 -2.61 -14.24
N ALA A 238 24.04 -3.56 -15.17
CA ALA A 238 22.78 -3.80 -15.89
C ALA A 238 21.61 -4.19 -14.95
N LEU A 239 21.94 -4.91 -13.87
CA LEU A 239 20.97 -5.34 -12.86
C LEU A 239 20.94 -4.43 -11.61
N HIS A 240 21.57 -3.25 -11.70
CA HIS A 240 21.61 -2.33 -10.59
C HIS A 240 20.20 -1.88 -10.19
N GLY A 241 19.88 -2.04 -8.92
CA GLY A 241 18.56 -1.68 -8.37
C GLY A 241 17.66 -2.86 -8.05
N GLU A 242 17.89 -4.04 -8.63
CA GLU A 242 17.17 -5.25 -8.27
C GLU A 242 17.59 -5.78 -6.89
N LEU A 243 16.65 -6.35 -6.16
CA LEU A 243 16.89 -7.08 -4.91
C LEU A 243 16.93 -8.58 -5.16
N THR A 244 15.94 -9.07 -5.88
CA THR A 244 15.85 -10.44 -6.40
C THR A 244 15.58 -10.41 -7.89
N LEU A 245 15.87 -11.50 -8.61
CA LEU A 245 15.67 -11.59 -10.06
C LEU A 245 15.39 -13.04 -10.47
N GLU A 246 14.79 -13.21 -11.64
CA GLU A 246 14.74 -14.52 -12.28
C GLU A 246 16.13 -14.91 -12.78
N ARG A 247 16.44 -16.23 -12.75
CA ARG A 247 17.71 -16.74 -13.29
C ARG A 247 17.89 -16.41 -14.78
N SER A 248 16.79 -16.34 -15.52
CA SER A 248 16.74 -15.94 -16.93
C SER A 248 17.24 -14.52 -17.16
N ASP A 249 16.96 -13.58 -16.23
CA ASP A 249 17.40 -12.21 -16.36
C ASP A 249 18.90 -12.07 -16.25
N LEU A 250 19.52 -12.70 -15.23
CA LEU A 250 20.98 -12.72 -15.15
C LEU A 250 21.62 -13.37 -16.39
N MET A 251 21.05 -14.48 -16.86
CA MET A 251 21.54 -15.15 -18.05
C MET A 251 21.42 -14.30 -19.33
N ARG A 252 20.37 -13.49 -19.43
CA ARG A 252 20.17 -12.52 -20.52
C ARG A 252 21.27 -11.45 -20.49
N GLU A 253 21.44 -10.78 -19.35
CA GLU A 253 22.44 -9.70 -19.18
C GLU A 253 23.87 -10.23 -19.31
N PHE A 254 24.14 -11.42 -18.78
CA PHE A 254 25.42 -12.08 -18.98
C PHE A 254 25.66 -12.43 -20.47
N GLY A 255 24.62 -12.87 -21.18
CA GLY A 255 24.65 -13.10 -22.60
C GLY A 255 24.94 -11.84 -23.43
N ALA A 256 24.35 -10.70 -23.05
CA ALA A 256 24.63 -9.40 -23.67
C ALA A 256 26.08 -8.95 -23.41
N ALA A 257 26.55 -9.02 -22.17
CA ALA A 257 27.92 -8.67 -21.81
C ALA A 257 28.95 -9.53 -22.53
N LEU A 258 28.69 -10.84 -22.70
CA LEU A 258 29.55 -11.74 -23.48
C LEU A 258 29.60 -11.35 -24.96
N ALA A 259 28.46 -10.93 -25.56
CA ALA A 259 28.40 -10.56 -26.98
C ALA A 259 29.25 -9.30 -27.29
N ASP A 260 29.38 -8.39 -26.32
CA ASP A 260 30.20 -7.18 -26.41
C ASP A 260 31.70 -7.46 -26.19
N THR A 261 32.05 -8.64 -25.74
CA THR A 261 33.43 -9.03 -25.42
C THR A 261 34.13 -9.61 -26.66
N ARG A 262 35.27 -9.01 -27.07
CA ARG A 262 36.03 -9.42 -28.23
C ARG A 262 37.19 -10.39 -27.94
N ASP A 263 37.51 -10.58 -26.69
CA ASP A 263 38.72 -11.27 -26.22
C ASP A 263 38.50 -12.75 -25.93
N LEU A 264 37.27 -13.27 -26.11
CA LEU A 264 36.92 -14.68 -25.82
C LEU A 264 36.51 -15.43 -27.09
N SER A 265 36.91 -16.72 -27.18
CA SER A 265 36.42 -17.58 -28.26
C SER A 265 34.95 -17.96 -28.08
N ALA A 266 34.27 -18.28 -29.18
CA ALA A 266 32.88 -18.71 -29.16
C ALA A 266 32.65 -19.97 -28.31
N GLU A 267 33.65 -20.90 -28.32
CA GLU A 267 33.60 -22.11 -27.50
C GLU A 267 33.64 -21.77 -26.01
N LEU A 268 34.59 -20.91 -25.59
CA LEU A 268 34.69 -20.47 -24.19
C LEU A 268 33.45 -19.69 -23.71
N MET A 269 32.88 -18.86 -24.57
CA MET A 269 31.60 -18.17 -24.24
C MET A 269 30.45 -19.17 -24.00
N ALA A 270 30.38 -20.25 -24.81
CA ALA A 270 29.36 -21.30 -24.63
C ALA A 270 29.59 -22.11 -23.34
N GLU A 271 30.88 -22.42 -23.04
CA GLU A 271 31.24 -23.07 -21.78
C GLU A 271 30.90 -22.21 -20.57
N LEU A 272 31.22 -20.92 -20.60
CA LEU A 272 30.88 -19.97 -19.53
C LEU A 272 29.37 -19.87 -19.31
N ARG A 273 28.58 -19.75 -20.38
CA ARG A 273 27.11 -19.76 -20.27
C ARG A 273 26.58 -21.00 -19.56
N THR A 274 27.10 -22.18 -19.95
CA THR A 274 26.72 -23.46 -19.37
C THR A 274 27.12 -23.56 -17.91
N ALA A 275 28.34 -23.11 -17.56
CA ALA A 275 28.83 -23.10 -16.18
C ALA A 275 28.02 -22.15 -15.28
N VAL A 276 27.74 -20.92 -15.75
CA VAL A 276 26.91 -19.95 -15.00
C VAL A 276 25.49 -20.49 -14.80
N ALA A 277 24.85 -21.05 -15.83
CA ALA A 277 23.53 -21.65 -15.70
C ALA A 277 23.50 -22.80 -14.69
N ARG A 278 24.55 -23.62 -14.63
CA ARG A 278 24.68 -24.71 -13.68
C ARG A 278 24.85 -24.19 -12.24
N GLU A 279 25.68 -23.18 -12.03
CA GLU A 279 25.92 -22.58 -10.72
C GLU A 279 24.67 -21.89 -10.21
N LEU A 280 23.98 -21.12 -11.06
CA LEU A 280 22.71 -20.47 -10.72
C LEU A 280 21.61 -21.45 -10.35
N ALA A 281 21.60 -22.66 -10.94
CA ALA A 281 20.62 -23.69 -10.57
C ALA A 281 20.76 -24.13 -9.10
N GLY A 282 21.93 -23.93 -8.49
CA GLY A 282 22.17 -24.18 -7.07
C GLY A 282 21.80 -23.03 -6.12
N VAL A 283 21.63 -21.80 -6.63
CA VAL A 283 21.26 -20.66 -5.80
C VAL A 283 19.79 -20.79 -5.35
N ARG A 284 19.56 -20.61 -4.07
CA ARG A 284 18.23 -20.68 -3.43
C ARG A 284 17.90 -19.35 -2.75
N HIS A 285 16.62 -19.12 -2.52
CA HIS A 285 16.16 -18.07 -1.61
C HIS A 285 16.60 -18.38 -0.17
N THR A 286 16.63 -17.36 0.70
CA THR A 286 17.12 -17.49 2.08
C THR A 286 16.10 -18.14 3.03
N VAL A 287 14.87 -18.39 2.60
CA VAL A 287 13.80 -18.97 3.42
C VAL A 287 13.86 -20.49 3.40
N ASP A 288 14.00 -21.10 4.57
CA ASP A 288 14.09 -22.56 4.75
C ASP A 288 12.77 -23.19 5.21
N GLN A 289 11.84 -22.40 5.74
CA GLN A 289 10.58 -22.90 6.31
C GLN A 289 9.40 -22.04 5.89
N VAL A 290 8.31 -22.69 5.49
CA VAL A 290 7.04 -22.07 5.14
C VAL A 290 5.95 -22.70 5.98
N VAL A 291 5.22 -21.89 6.75
CA VAL A 291 4.05 -22.34 7.49
C VAL A 291 2.81 -22.10 6.64
N VAL A 292 2.05 -23.17 6.38
CA VAL A 292 0.86 -23.11 5.53
C VAL A 292 -0.41 -23.27 6.37
N VAL A 293 -1.25 -22.24 6.37
CA VAL A 293 -2.58 -22.29 6.97
C VAL A 293 -3.55 -22.97 6.00
N ARG A 294 -4.27 -23.99 6.48
CA ARG A 294 -5.31 -24.65 5.70
C ARG A 294 -6.64 -23.92 5.90
N TYR A 295 -6.93 -22.99 5.01
CA TYR A 295 -8.10 -22.13 5.10
C TYR A 295 -9.21 -22.48 4.11
N THR A 296 -8.88 -22.62 2.82
CA THR A 296 -9.84 -22.95 1.77
C THR A 296 -10.06 -24.45 1.63
N GLY A 297 -9.09 -25.25 2.07
CA GLY A 297 -9.10 -26.70 1.96
C GLY A 297 -8.80 -27.22 0.55
N GLN A 298 -8.30 -26.34 -0.34
CA GLN A 298 -7.86 -26.78 -1.67
C GLN A 298 -6.62 -27.68 -1.58
N ASP A 299 -6.46 -28.56 -2.53
CA ASP A 299 -5.25 -29.37 -2.68
C ASP A 299 -4.11 -28.47 -3.18
N ILE A 300 -2.95 -28.58 -2.53
CA ILE A 300 -1.73 -27.87 -2.90
C ILE A 300 -0.55 -28.82 -2.99
N VAL A 301 0.45 -28.46 -3.76
CA VAL A 301 1.75 -29.16 -3.77
C VAL A 301 2.51 -28.83 -2.51
N VAL A 302 2.77 -29.83 -1.66
CA VAL A 302 3.55 -29.68 -0.42
C VAL A 302 5.02 -29.91 -0.75
N GLN A 303 5.86 -28.91 -0.44
CA GLN A 303 7.31 -28.97 -0.64
C GLN A 303 8.04 -29.37 0.65
N GLU A 304 9.32 -29.70 0.58
CA GLU A 304 10.14 -30.09 1.75
C GLU A 304 10.22 -28.99 2.83
N ARG A 305 10.20 -27.73 2.41
CA ARG A 305 10.20 -26.56 3.31
C ARG A 305 8.87 -26.30 4.00
N ASP A 306 7.77 -26.93 3.56
CA ASP A 306 6.43 -26.64 4.05
C ASP A 306 6.11 -27.36 5.34
N ARG A 307 5.38 -26.67 6.20
CA ARG A 307 4.83 -27.20 7.45
C ARG A 307 3.38 -26.75 7.56
N TRP A 308 2.48 -27.71 7.72
CA TRP A 308 1.09 -27.36 7.95
C TRP A 308 0.91 -26.70 9.33
N SER A 309 0.22 -25.55 9.35
CA SER A 309 -0.06 -24.80 10.58
C SER A 309 -0.83 -25.67 11.61
N HIS A 310 -1.80 -26.45 11.18
CA HIS A 310 -2.60 -27.30 12.09
C HIS A 310 -1.77 -28.41 12.75
N ASP A 311 -0.76 -28.99 12.07
CA ASP A 311 0.14 -30.00 12.66
C ASP A 311 1.07 -29.36 13.71
N LEU A 312 1.57 -28.16 13.43
CA LEU A 312 2.37 -27.38 14.36
C LEU A 312 1.55 -26.96 15.58
N LEU A 313 0.31 -26.52 15.37
CA LEU A 313 -0.60 -26.14 16.44
C LEU A 313 -0.98 -27.30 17.34
N SER A 314 -1.21 -28.49 16.80
CA SER A 314 -1.46 -29.68 17.62
C SER A 314 -0.30 -29.94 18.59
N ARG A 315 0.94 -29.86 18.12
CA ARG A 315 2.13 -30.01 18.98
C ARG A 315 2.26 -28.88 20.01
N ALA A 316 1.98 -27.64 19.58
CA ALA A 316 2.01 -26.48 20.47
C ALA A 316 0.93 -26.60 21.57
N GLN A 317 -0.24 -27.13 21.25
CA GLN A 317 -1.30 -27.44 22.22
C GLN A 317 -0.85 -28.46 23.26
N ASP A 318 -0.26 -29.57 22.83
CA ASP A 318 0.29 -30.58 23.73
C ASP A 318 1.38 -29.99 24.67
N ALA A 319 2.28 -29.19 24.11
CA ALA A 319 3.32 -28.51 24.89
C ALA A 319 2.75 -27.50 25.88
N LEU A 320 1.74 -26.74 25.48
CA LEU A 320 1.05 -25.77 26.34
C LEU A 320 0.36 -26.45 27.50
N LEU A 321 -0.41 -27.51 27.24
CA LEU A 321 -1.10 -28.27 28.27
C LEU A 321 -0.10 -28.90 29.26
N ALA A 322 1.00 -29.46 28.79
CA ALA A 322 2.05 -30.03 29.64
C ALA A 322 2.72 -28.97 30.54
N SER A 323 2.85 -27.73 30.09
CA SER A 323 3.52 -26.63 30.82
C SER A 323 2.59 -25.77 31.66
N SER A 324 1.28 -25.87 31.48
CA SER A 324 0.26 -25.05 32.16
C SER A 324 0.15 -25.29 33.66
N GLY A 325 0.68 -26.41 34.16
CA GLY A 325 0.56 -26.81 35.56
C GLY A 325 -0.87 -27.22 36.00
N ILE A 326 -1.78 -27.42 35.04
CA ILE A 326 -3.17 -27.79 35.29
C ILE A 326 -3.25 -29.31 35.39
N GLU A 327 -3.64 -29.81 36.56
CA GLU A 327 -3.79 -31.25 36.81
C GLU A 327 -5.25 -31.74 36.58
N GLY A 328 -5.38 -32.97 36.08
CA GLY A 328 -6.66 -33.70 35.97
C GLY A 328 -7.38 -33.50 34.64
N SER A 329 -8.67 -33.89 34.59
CA SER A 329 -9.53 -33.85 33.36
C SER A 329 -9.73 -32.45 32.76
N ARG A 330 -9.23 -31.38 33.36
CA ARG A 330 -9.22 -30.03 32.83
C ARG A 330 -8.08 -29.78 31.85
N ALA A 331 -7.14 -30.71 31.70
CA ALA A 331 -5.95 -30.57 30.83
C ALA A 331 -6.12 -31.28 29.45
N ASP A 332 -7.32 -31.76 29.14
CA ASP A 332 -7.51 -32.63 27.97
C ASP A 332 -7.70 -31.87 26.64
N SER A 333 -7.90 -30.55 26.69
CA SER A 333 -8.01 -29.70 25.49
C SER A 333 -7.69 -28.23 25.81
N PRO A 334 -7.24 -27.42 24.80
CA PRO A 334 -7.07 -25.98 24.95
C PRO A 334 -8.36 -25.26 25.37
N ASP A 335 -9.53 -25.75 24.94
CA ASP A 335 -10.83 -25.20 25.34
C ASP A 335 -11.09 -25.32 26.84
N ALA A 336 -10.46 -26.28 27.48
CA ALA A 336 -10.50 -26.39 28.92
C ALA A 336 -9.84 -25.22 29.64
N LEU A 337 -8.79 -24.63 29.04
CA LEU A 337 -8.13 -23.42 29.55
C LEU A 337 -9.07 -22.21 29.53
N LEU A 338 -9.93 -22.12 28.52
CA LEU A 338 -10.93 -21.06 28.43
C LEU A 338 -12.03 -21.14 29.51
N SER A 339 -12.10 -22.21 30.26
CA SER A 339 -12.99 -22.34 31.43
C SER A 339 -12.42 -21.72 32.71
N LEU A 340 -11.13 -21.39 32.75
CA LEU A 340 -10.47 -20.74 33.89
C LEU A 340 -10.95 -19.30 34.03
N ASP A 341 -10.77 -18.70 35.21
CA ASP A 341 -10.89 -17.23 35.30
C ASP A 341 -9.78 -16.51 34.51
N ASP A 342 -9.98 -15.23 34.24
CA ASP A 342 -9.07 -14.45 33.40
C ASP A 342 -7.64 -14.40 33.98
N GLY A 343 -7.48 -14.33 35.31
CA GLY A 343 -6.19 -14.29 35.96
C GLY A 343 -5.46 -15.63 35.91
N GLU A 344 -6.20 -16.72 36.17
CA GLU A 344 -5.67 -18.11 36.08
C GLU A 344 -5.27 -18.44 34.63
N LEU A 345 -6.16 -18.11 33.68
CA LEU A 345 -5.88 -18.29 32.24
C LEU A 345 -4.61 -17.56 31.82
N TRP A 346 -4.55 -16.27 32.15
CA TRP A 346 -3.36 -15.49 31.81
C TRP A 346 -2.09 -16.06 32.44
N ALA A 347 -2.15 -16.45 33.73
CA ALA A 347 -1.01 -16.99 34.44
C ALA A 347 -0.49 -18.28 33.78
N ALA A 348 -1.38 -19.21 33.41
CA ALA A 348 -1.04 -20.44 32.74
C ALA A 348 -0.41 -20.19 31.36
N LEU A 349 -1.04 -19.34 30.55
CA LEU A 349 -0.56 -19.02 29.20
C LEU A 349 0.77 -18.25 29.21
N ASN A 350 0.93 -17.29 30.11
CA ASN A 350 2.17 -16.52 30.22
C ASN A 350 3.31 -17.35 30.84
N ALA A 351 3.04 -18.34 31.69
CA ALA A 351 4.05 -19.27 32.18
C ALA A 351 4.61 -20.14 31.05
N ALA A 352 3.77 -20.59 30.12
CA ALA A 352 4.19 -21.39 28.97
C ALA A 352 4.99 -20.57 27.93
N VAL A 353 4.46 -19.42 27.52
CA VAL A 353 5.08 -18.53 26.53
C VAL A 353 4.97 -17.07 27.02
N PRO A 354 5.92 -16.61 27.82
CA PRO A 354 5.87 -15.23 28.34
C PRO A 354 5.98 -14.18 27.22
N ALA A 355 5.31 -13.04 27.42
CA ALA A 355 5.55 -11.87 26.59
C ALA A 355 6.96 -11.34 26.85
N VAL A 356 7.77 -11.25 25.81
CA VAL A 356 9.17 -10.86 25.87
C VAL A 356 9.30 -9.35 26.04
N PRO A 357 9.90 -8.83 27.12
CA PRO A 357 10.18 -7.42 27.25
C PRO A 357 11.19 -6.96 26.18
N VAL A 358 10.85 -5.89 25.48
CA VAL A 358 11.73 -5.27 24.48
C VAL A 358 11.86 -3.78 24.75
N PRO A 359 12.98 -3.12 24.37
CA PRO A 359 13.10 -1.67 24.42
C PRO A 359 11.93 -0.98 23.70
N ALA A 360 11.50 0.18 24.18
CA ALA A 360 10.38 0.90 23.57
C ALA A 360 10.63 1.27 22.10
N ASP A 361 11.88 1.49 21.73
CA ASP A 361 12.32 1.77 20.35
C ASP A 361 12.72 0.50 19.56
N TRP A 362 12.45 -0.70 20.10
CA TRP A 362 12.67 -1.96 19.40
C TRP A 362 11.81 -2.05 18.14
N PRO A 363 12.36 -2.49 16.98
CA PRO A 363 11.59 -2.69 15.77
C PRO A 363 10.42 -3.64 15.99
N LEU A 364 9.24 -3.20 15.58
CA LEU A 364 8.02 -3.98 15.69
C LEU A 364 7.72 -4.67 14.35
N PHE A 365 7.65 -3.88 13.28
CA PHE A 365 7.44 -4.39 11.95
C PHE A 365 8.15 -3.53 10.89
N ILE A 366 8.32 -4.15 9.71
CA ILE A 366 8.84 -3.52 8.52
C ILE A 366 7.72 -3.48 7.48
N ILE A 367 7.31 -2.29 7.06
CA ILE A 367 6.27 -2.15 6.04
C ILE A 367 6.82 -1.40 4.82
N TYR A 368 6.61 -1.99 3.64
CA TYR A 368 7.24 -1.51 2.42
C TYR A 368 6.38 -0.50 1.68
N THR A 369 7.00 0.61 1.28
CA THR A 369 6.43 1.62 0.40
C THR A 369 7.15 1.64 -0.94
N SER A 370 6.42 1.99 -2.02
CA SER A 370 7.01 2.23 -3.33
C SER A 370 7.84 3.52 -3.26
N GLY A 371 9.17 3.37 -3.34
CA GLY A 371 10.06 4.54 -3.36
C GLY A 371 10.02 5.28 -4.69
N SER A 372 10.20 6.60 -4.67
CA SER A 372 10.45 7.42 -5.88
C SER A 372 11.75 7.01 -6.60
N THR A 373 12.64 6.30 -5.93
CA THR A 373 13.95 5.83 -6.42
C THR A 373 13.94 4.40 -6.99
N GLY A 374 12.77 3.78 -7.20
CA GLY A 374 12.63 2.43 -7.78
C GLY A 374 12.76 1.28 -6.77
N LYS A 375 13.61 1.37 -5.76
CA LYS A 375 13.73 0.33 -4.72
C LYS A 375 12.67 0.50 -3.64
N PRO A 376 11.99 -0.58 -3.19
CA PRO A 376 11.08 -0.50 -2.05
C PRO A 376 11.82 -0.02 -0.79
N LYS A 377 11.12 0.78 0.02
CA LYS A 377 11.63 1.28 1.30
C LYS A 377 10.91 0.54 2.42
N GLY A 378 11.64 -0.23 3.21
CA GLY A 378 11.12 -0.91 4.40
C GLY A 378 11.04 0.07 5.56
N VAL A 379 9.89 0.66 5.78
CA VAL A 379 9.65 1.61 6.87
C VAL A 379 9.53 0.86 8.19
N VAL A 380 10.28 1.28 9.21
CA VAL A 380 10.34 0.62 10.51
C VAL A 380 9.56 1.39 11.56
N HIS A 381 8.60 0.72 12.19
CA HIS A 381 7.88 1.21 13.37
C HIS A 381 8.27 0.44 14.63
N THR A 382 8.05 1.04 15.81
CA THR A 382 8.56 0.55 17.09
C THR A 382 7.45 0.17 18.06
N HIS A 383 7.76 -0.70 19.04
CA HIS A 383 6.80 -1.16 20.04
C HIS A 383 6.20 -0.04 20.89
N GLY A 384 7.02 0.93 21.33
CA GLY A 384 6.58 1.95 22.27
C GLY A 384 6.01 3.18 21.58
N GLY A 385 6.83 3.83 20.76
CA GLY A 385 6.48 5.12 20.15
C GLY A 385 5.26 5.03 19.26
N TRP A 386 5.25 4.07 18.33
CA TRP A 386 4.14 3.88 17.39
C TRP A 386 2.84 3.53 18.12
N LEU A 387 2.86 2.49 18.97
CA LEU A 387 1.63 2.02 19.64
C LEU A 387 0.98 3.09 20.51
N SER A 388 1.80 3.83 21.28
CA SER A 388 1.30 4.91 22.12
C SER A 388 0.65 6.03 21.29
N GLY A 389 1.29 6.41 20.19
CA GLY A 389 0.82 7.50 19.33
C GLY A 389 -0.46 7.16 18.57
N ILE A 390 -0.55 5.98 17.96
CA ILE A 390 -1.76 5.57 17.23
C ILE A 390 -2.94 5.39 18.17
N SER A 391 -2.75 4.82 19.36
CA SER A 391 -3.79 4.66 20.36
C SER A 391 -4.28 6.03 20.86
N HIS A 392 -3.36 6.99 21.09
CA HIS A 392 -3.71 8.34 21.45
C HIS A 392 -4.46 9.07 20.35
N SER A 393 -4.01 8.96 19.10
CA SER A 393 -4.69 9.56 17.95
C SER A 393 -6.12 9.04 17.80
N MET A 394 -6.34 7.75 18.04
CA MET A 394 -7.66 7.14 17.98
C MET A 394 -8.61 7.67 19.05
N ARG A 395 -8.12 7.85 20.29
CA ARG A 395 -8.88 8.49 21.37
C ARG A 395 -9.23 9.94 21.04
N MET A 396 -8.24 10.70 20.57
CA MET A 396 -8.42 12.13 20.32
C MET A 396 -9.28 12.41 19.08
N VAL A 397 -9.15 11.62 18.03
CA VAL A 397 -9.84 11.84 16.76
C VAL A 397 -11.26 11.27 16.77
N PHE A 398 -11.43 10.08 17.36
CA PHE A 398 -12.73 9.39 17.33
C PHE A 398 -13.48 9.42 18.66
N GLY A 399 -12.88 9.96 19.73
CA GLY A 399 -13.42 9.80 21.08
C GLY A 399 -13.57 8.32 21.43
N ALA A 400 -12.62 7.51 20.97
CA ALA A 400 -12.71 6.06 21.07
C ALA A 400 -12.47 5.57 22.50
N ASP A 401 -13.28 4.64 22.93
CA ASP A 401 -13.12 3.89 24.17
C ASP A 401 -13.41 2.39 23.94
N HIS A 402 -13.30 1.59 24.98
CA HIS A 402 -13.45 0.13 24.88
C HIS A 402 -14.84 -0.36 24.45
N ASN A 403 -15.89 0.47 24.51
CA ASN A 403 -17.23 0.09 24.08
C ASN A 403 -17.41 0.27 22.56
N ASP A 404 -16.48 0.92 21.91
CA ASP A 404 -16.57 1.18 20.49
C ASP A 404 -16.24 -0.04 19.66
N ARG A 405 -16.82 -0.06 18.46
CA ARG A 405 -16.57 -1.05 17.41
C ARG A 405 -16.11 -0.33 16.16
N ILE A 406 -14.95 -0.73 15.64
CA ILE A 406 -14.43 -0.12 14.43
C ILE A 406 -14.50 -1.08 13.25
N TYR A 407 -14.98 -0.57 12.12
CA TYR A 407 -14.87 -1.24 10.83
C TYR A 407 -13.93 -0.44 9.92
N VAL A 408 -12.86 -1.10 9.47
CA VAL A 408 -11.86 -0.51 8.57
C VAL A 408 -11.88 -1.25 7.24
N VAL A 409 -12.15 -0.54 6.16
CA VAL A 409 -11.93 -1.05 4.80
C VAL A 409 -10.44 -0.92 4.49
N GLY A 410 -9.70 -1.96 4.86
CA GLY A 410 -8.25 -1.99 4.78
C GLY A 410 -7.71 -3.41 4.90
N ASP A 411 -6.44 -3.58 4.55
CA ASP A 411 -5.73 -4.86 4.58
C ASP A 411 -4.55 -4.76 5.55
N PRO A 412 -4.29 -5.80 6.36
CA PRO A 412 -3.12 -5.87 7.26
C PRO A 412 -1.76 -5.68 6.57
N GLY A 413 -1.66 -5.93 5.26
CA GLY A 413 -0.45 -5.66 4.48
C GLY A 413 -0.15 -4.16 4.27
N TRP A 414 -1.05 -3.26 4.70
CA TRP A 414 -0.90 -1.81 4.66
C TRP A 414 -0.87 -1.20 6.05
N ILE A 415 -0.27 0.01 6.16
CA ILE A 415 -0.19 0.71 7.44
C ILE A 415 -1.57 0.99 8.06
N THR A 416 -2.61 1.21 7.26
CA THR A 416 -3.98 1.41 7.76
C THR A 416 -4.48 0.16 8.48
N GLY A 417 -4.21 -1.02 7.95
CA GLY A 417 -4.54 -2.29 8.59
C GLY A 417 -3.75 -2.50 9.87
N GLN A 418 -2.45 -2.24 9.87
CA GLN A 418 -1.62 -2.36 11.08
C GLN A 418 -2.06 -1.41 12.18
N SER A 419 -2.27 -0.12 11.83
CA SER A 419 -2.53 0.93 12.84
C SER A 419 -3.96 0.91 13.37
N TYR A 420 -4.98 0.86 12.49
CA TYR A 420 -6.37 1.13 12.88
C TYR A 420 -7.32 -0.05 12.71
N LEU A 421 -6.90 -1.12 12.02
CA LEU A 421 -7.64 -2.37 12.00
C LEU A 421 -7.20 -3.31 13.14
N ILE A 422 -5.88 -3.35 13.46
CA ILE A 422 -5.32 -4.28 14.45
C ILE A 422 -4.92 -3.55 15.74
N ALA A 423 -3.83 -2.78 15.71
CA ALA A 423 -3.13 -2.39 16.92
C ALA A 423 -3.87 -1.37 17.79
N ALA A 424 -4.33 -0.24 17.22
CA ALA A 424 -4.96 0.80 18.03
C ALA A 424 -6.29 0.34 18.67
N PRO A 425 -7.22 -0.34 17.94
CA PRO A 425 -8.43 -0.87 18.57
C PRO A 425 -8.12 -1.87 19.67
N LEU A 426 -7.26 -2.86 19.42
CA LEU A 426 -6.89 -3.85 20.43
C LEU A 426 -6.21 -3.19 21.65
N ALA A 427 -5.29 -2.24 21.44
CA ALA A 427 -4.67 -1.51 22.56
C ALA A 427 -5.68 -0.69 23.37
N LEU A 428 -6.79 -0.26 22.80
CA LEU A 428 -7.87 0.42 23.53
C LEU A 428 -8.90 -0.53 24.14
N GLY A 429 -8.80 -1.82 23.88
CA GLY A 429 -9.74 -2.83 24.34
C GLY A 429 -11.08 -2.78 23.61
N MET A 430 -11.08 -2.32 22.39
CA MET A 430 -12.24 -2.21 21.51
C MET A 430 -12.49 -3.52 20.75
N THR A 431 -13.63 -3.61 20.07
CA THR A 431 -13.88 -4.63 19.05
C THR A 431 -13.47 -4.10 17.68
N THR A 432 -12.64 -4.85 16.96
CA THR A 432 -12.36 -4.61 15.54
C THR A 432 -13.14 -5.57 14.65
N ILE A 433 -13.65 -5.05 13.52
CA ILE A 433 -14.42 -5.84 12.53
C ILE A 433 -13.55 -6.01 11.29
N ILE A 434 -13.34 -7.25 10.89
CA ILE A 434 -12.51 -7.66 9.76
C ILE A 434 -13.38 -8.37 8.75
N SER A 435 -13.25 -8.00 7.50
CA SER A 435 -13.92 -8.70 6.40
C SER A 435 -12.90 -9.22 5.39
N GLU A 436 -13.06 -10.48 5.00
CA GLU A 436 -12.32 -11.07 3.90
C GLU A 436 -12.85 -10.56 2.55
N GLY A 437 -11.99 -10.44 1.54
CA GLY A 437 -12.35 -10.12 0.17
C GLY A 437 -12.74 -8.66 -0.05
N SER A 438 -13.64 -8.43 -1.02
CA SER A 438 -14.09 -7.08 -1.36
C SER A 438 -15.27 -6.63 -0.51
N PRO A 439 -15.24 -5.46 0.12
CA PRO A 439 -16.38 -4.91 0.86
C PRO A 439 -17.56 -4.52 -0.05
N LEU A 440 -17.37 -4.54 -1.37
CA LEU A 440 -18.39 -4.28 -2.39
C LEU A 440 -18.93 -5.57 -3.04
N PHE A 441 -18.49 -6.75 -2.65
CA PHE A 441 -18.97 -8.02 -3.17
C PHE A 441 -19.97 -8.68 -2.21
N PRO A 442 -21.12 -9.21 -2.67
CA PRO A 442 -21.60 -9.24 -4.07
C PRO A 442 -22.18 -7.92 -4.56
N HIS A 443 -22.41 -6.98 -3.67
CA HIS A 443 -22.91 -5.63 -3.93
C HIS A 443 -22.52 -4.66 -2.80
N ALA A 444 -22.63 -3.36 -3.04
CA ALA A 444 -22.19 -2.33 -2.08
C ALA A 444 -22.97 -2.32 -0.74
N GLY A 445 -24.14 -2.96 -0.70
CA GLY A 445 -24.85 -3.18 0.57
C GLY A 445 -24.08 -4.00 1.59
N ARG A 446 -23.03 -4.76 1.18
CA ARG A 446 -22.23 -5.56 2.11
C ARG A 446 -21.58 -4.72 3.21
N PHE A 447 -20.85 -3.65 2.87
CA PHE A 447 -20.18 -2.84 3.88
C PHE A 447 -21.19 -2.17 4.84
N ALA A 448 -22.32 -1.71 4.30
CA ALA A 448 -23.40 -1.12 5.10
C ALA A 448 -24.08 -2.16 6.02
N SER A 449 -24.26 -3.40 5.52
CA SER A 449 -24.75 -4.54 6.31
C SER A 449 -23.80 -4.88 7.47
N ILE A 450 -22.48 -4.85 7.24
CA ILE A 450 -21.48 -5.05 8.31
C ILE A 450 -21.66 -3.99 9.41
N ILE A 451 -21.80 -2.72 9.03
CA ILE A 451 -22.02 -1.61 9.97
C ILE A 451 -23.30 -1.83 10.78
N GLU A 452 -24.42 -2.11 10.13
CA GLU A 452 -25.73 -2.34 10.77
C GLU A 452 -25.69 -3.55 11.72
N ARG A 453 -25.27 -4.72 11.22
CA ARG A 453 -25.34 -5.99 11.97
C ARG A 453 -24.44 -6.02 13.19
N HIS A 454 -23.27 -5.44 13.07
CA HIS A 454 -22.29 -5.41 14.16
C HIS A 454 -22.32 -4.12 14.98
N GLY A 455 -23.17 -3.16 14.63
CA GLY A 455 -23.28 -1.89 15.35
C GLY A 455 -21.95 -1.15 15.37
N ALA A 456 -21.27 -1.05 14.22
CA ALA A 456 -20.01 -0.31 14.14
C ALA A 456 -20.24 1.16 14.50
N THR A 457 -19.41 1.70 15.39
CA THR A 457 -19.49 3.09 15.86
C THR A 457 -18.48 3.99 15.15
N ILE A 458 -17.42 3.38 14.58
CA ILE A 458 -16.36 4.07 13.85
C ILE A 458 -16.19 3.36 12.50
N PHE A 459 -16.15 4.16 11.41
CA PHE A 459 -15.89 3.65 10.07
C PHE A 459 -14.69 4.33 9.43
N LYS A 460 -13.80 3.57 8.80
CA LYS A 460 -12.62 4.10 8.11
C LYS A 460 -12.45 3.47 6.74
N ALA A 461 -12.42 4.31 5.70
CA ALA A 461 -12.27 3.85 4.32
C ALA A 461 -11.46 4.83 3.47
N GLY A 462 -10.83 4.35 2.41
CA GLY A 462 -10.14 5.19 1.42
C GLY A 462 -11.12 6.03 0.59
N SER A 463 -10.66 7.18 0.09
CA SER A 463 -11.47 8.02 -0.81
C SER A 463 -11.84 7.29 -2.10
N THR A 464 -10.97 6.45 -2.63
CA THR A 464 -11.22 5.61 -3.81
C THR A 464 -12.40 4.66 -3.62
N PHE A 465 -12.51 4.02 -2.43
CA PHE A 465 -13.67 3.18 -2.10
C PHE A 465 -14.98 3.96 -2.19
N LEU A 466 -15.00 5.16 -1.60
CA LEU A 466 -16.20 6.02 -1.61
C LEU A 466 -16.52 6.58 -2.99
N LYS A 467 -15.50 6.94 -3.77
CA LYS A 467 -15.68 7.32 -5.18
C LYS A 467 -16.36 6.20 -5.97
N ALA A 468 -15.92 4.95 -5.78
CA ALA A 468 -16.53 3.80 -6.45
C ALA A 468 -18.00 3.63 -6.07
N VAL A 469 -18.37 3.75 -4.79
CA VAL A 469 -19.76 3.70 -4.33
C VAL A 469 -20.58 4.87 -4.87
N MET A 470 -20.06 6.09 -4.79
CA MET A 470 -20.75 7.31 -5.21
C MET A 470 -21.07 7.33 -6.71
N THR A 471 -20.17 6.78 -7.53
CA THR A 471 -20.27 6.82 -8.99
C THR A 471 -21.15 5.74 -9.60
N ASP A 472 -21.56 4.76 -8.82
CA ASP A 472 -22.47 3.68 -9.24
C ASP A 472 -23.84 3.81 -8.56
N PRO A 473 -24.93 4.16 -9.32
CA PRO A 473 -26.27 4.28 -8.77
C PRO A 473 -26.80 3.01 -8.11
N ALA A 474 -26.38 1.82 -8.57
CA ALA A 474 -26.75 0.55 -7.96
C ALA A 474 -26.12 0.45 -6.56
N SER A 475 -24.86 0.78 -6.43
CA SER A 475 -24.15 0.80 -5.15
C SER A 475 -24.80 1.75 -4.15
N VAL A 476 -25.21 2.95 -4.57
CA VAL A 476 -25.93 3.91 -3.71
C VAL A 476 -27.25 3.34 -3.23
N LYS A 477 -28.01 2.67 -4.12
CA LYS A 477 -29.28 2.04 -3.77
C LYS A 477 -29.09 0.87 -2.79
N ASP A 478 -28.12 0.01 -3.05
CA ASP A 478 -27.84 -1.16 -2.23
C ASP A 478 -27.40 -0.77 -0.81
N MET A 479 -26.52 0.22 -0.71
CA MET A 479 -26.09 0.79 0.56
C MET A 479 -27.26 1.36 1.36
N ALA A 480 -28.18 2.07 0.72
CA ALA A 480 -29.32 2.71 1.36
C ALA A 480 -30.36 1.72 1.94
N ALA A 481 -30.23 0.43 1.68
CA ALA A 481 -31.09 -0.61 2.26
C ALA A 481 -30.73 -0.97 3.72
N PHE A 482 -29.64 -0.42 4.26
CA PHE A 482 -29.11 -0.74 5.59
C PHE A 482 -28.99 0.51 6.46
N ASP A 483 -29.18 0.34 7.78
CA ASP A 483 -29.08 1.40 8.76
C ASP A 483 -27.63 1.55 9.25
N MET A 484 -27.01 2.68 8.97
CA MET A 484 -25.68 3.05 9.45
C MET A 484 -25.71 4.06 10.61
N GLY A 485 -26.87 4.25 11.24
CA GLY A 485 -27.08 5.21 12.33
C GLY A 485 -26.28 4.92 13.61
N SER A 486 -25.65 3.75 13.74
CA SER A 486 -24.72 3.44 14.83
C SER A 486 -23.40 4.21 14.74
N LEU A 487 -23.04 4.73 13.56
CA LEU A 487 -21.81 5.46 13.35
C LEU A 487 -21.80 6.81 14.07
N LYS A 488 -20.87 7.02 14.97
CA LYS A 488 -20.60 8.31 15.62
C LYS A 488 -19.60 9.16 14.84
N VAL A 489 -18.69 8.51 14.12
CA VAL A 489 -17.68 9.16 13.28
C VAL A 489 -17.21 8.22 12.17
N ALA A 490 -16.93 8.81 11.00
CA ALA A 490 -16.25 8.13 9.91
C ALA A 490 -15.12 9.00 9.36
N THR A 491 -14.15 8.39 8.69
CA THR A 491 -12.97 9.10 8.19
C THR A 491 -12.43 8.54 6.89
N PHE A 492 -11.89 9.46 6.09
CA PHE A 492 -11.08 9.13 4.91
C PHE A 492 -9.64 8.76 5.29
N CYS A 493 -8.95 8.12 4.37
CA CYS A 493 -7.50 7.92 4.43
C CYS A 493 -6.91 7.69 3.03
N ALA A 494 -5.60 7.79 2.94
CA ALA A 494 -4.74 7.38 1.82
C ALA A 494 -4.65 8.33 0.61
N GLU A 495 -5.67 9.11 0.30
CA GLU A 495 -5.69 10.02 -0.85
C GLU A 495 -6.39 11.33 -0.48
N PRO A 496 -6.05 12.44 -1.14
CA PRO A 496 -6.82 13.67 -1.02
C PRO A 496 -8.29 13.45 -1.37
N VAL A 497 -9.16 14.10 -0.62
CA VAL A 497 -10.61 14.02 -0.82
C VAL A 497 -11.11 15.27 -1.50
N SER A 498 -12.02 15.13 -2.46
CA SER A 498 -12.74 16.28 -3.02
C SER A 498 -13.94 16.66 -2.16
N PRO A 499 -14.36 17.95 -2.16
CA PRO A 499 -15.57 18.39 -1.47
C PRO A 499 -16.81 17.57 -1.82
N ALA A 500 -16.97 17.18 -3.08
CA ALA A 500 -18.13 16.39 -3.53
C ALA A 500 -18.17 14.98 -2.91
N VAL A 501 -17.03 14.31 -2.77
CA VAL A 501 -16.94 12.99 -2.11
C VAL A 501 -17.21 13.13 -0.62
N GLN A 502 -16.69 14.17 0.01
CA GLN A 502 -16.96 14.42 1.43
C GLN A 502 -18.43 14.74 1.68
N GLN A 503 -19.06 15.55 0.83
CA GLN A 503 -20.50 15.85 0.91
C GLN A 503 -21.34 14.58 0.83
N PHE A 504 -21.06 13.72 -0.18
CA PHE A 504 -21.74 12.43 -0.33
C PHE A 504 -21.61 11.57 0.93
N ALA A 505 -20.40 11.47 1.47
CA ALA A 505 -20.13 10.67 2.66
C ALA A 505 -20.85 11.21 3.91
N MET A 506 -20.88 12.53 4.08
CA MET A 506 -21.59 13.19 5.18
C MET A 506 -23.11 13.04 5.09
N GLU A 507 -23.67 13.09 3.89
CA GLU A 507 -25.11 12.97 3.67
C GLU A 507 -25.62 11.52 3.71
N ARG A 508 -24.80 10.56 3.29
CA ARG A 508 -25.26 9.19 3.01
C ARG A 508 -24.74 8.14 3.97
N ILE A 509 -23.64 8.39 4.67
CA ILE A 509 -22.99 7.39 5.54
C ILE A 509 -22.97 7.87 6.98
N CYS A 510 -22.31 9.01 7.26
CA CYS A 510 -22.17 9.52 8.62
C CYS A 510 -22.04 11.06 8.60
N PRO A 511 -22.89 11.82 9.31
CA PRO A 511 -22.81 13.28 9.33
C PRO A 511 -21.45 13.82 9.77
N ARG A 512 -20.72 13.07 10.63
CA ARG A 512 -19.37 13.36 11.05
C ARG A 512 -18.36 12.55 10.24
N TYR A 513 -18.33 12.76 8.92
CA TYR A 513 -17.31 12.19 8.03
C TYR A 513 -16.14 13.17 7.91
N ILE A 514 -15.05 12.90 8.64
CA ILE A 514 -13.90 13.79 8.76
C ILE A 514 -12.80 13.43 7.75
N ASN A 515 -12.02 14.43 7.33
CA ASN A 515 -10.83 14.21 6.54
C ASN A 515 -9.63 13.96 7.46
N SER A 516 -8.84 12.93 7.17
CA SER A 516 -7.61 12.59 7.89
C SER A 516 -6.45 12.46 6.92
N TYR A 517 -5.31 13.07 7.26
CA TYR A 517 -4.09 12.96 6.50
C TYR A 517 -3.00 12.24 7.29
N TRP A 518 -2.34 11.32 6.63
CA TRP A 518 -1.19 10.57 7.11
C TRP A 518 -0.59 9.68 6.00
N ALA A 519 0.60 9.15 6.22
CA ALA A 519 1.32 8.23 5.32
C ALA A 519 1.83 7.01 6.09
N THR A 520 2.43 6.07 5.40
CA THR A 520 3.05 4.89 6.02
C THR A 520 4.14 5.30 7.00
N GLU A 521 4.96 6.25 6.61
CA GLU A 521 6.05 6.79 7.42
C GLU A 521 5.55 7.54 8.67
N HIS A 522 4.40 8.19 8.57
CA HIS A 522 3.75 8.83 9.72
C HIS A 522 3.27 7.81 10.76
N GLY A 523 2.99 6.57 10.37
CA GLY A 523 2.53 5.50 11.25
C GLY A 523 1.07 5.63 11.71
N GLY A 524 0.48 6.81 11.68
CA GLY A 524 -0.88 7.12 12.06
C GLY A 524 -1.31 8.52 11.66
N MET A 525 -2.54 8.91 11.97
CA MET A 525 -3.09 10.22 11.62
C MET A 525 -2.25 11.34 12.24
N VAL A 526 -1.82 12.27 11.41
CA VAL A 526 -1.12 13.50 11.83
C VAL A 526 -2.03 14.71 11.68
N PHE A 527 -2.96 14.71 10.72
CA PHE A 527 -4.01 15.73 10.61
C PHE A 527 -5.37 15.05 10.64
N SER A 528 -6.30 15.65 11.33
CA SER A 528 -7.71 15.27 11.38
C SER A 528 -8.53 16.34 12.09
N CYS A 529 -9.80 16.08 12.36
CA CYS A 529 -10.66 16.88 13.21
C CYS A 529 -10.85 16.16 14.55
N PRO A 530 -10.29 16.64 15.68
CA PRO A 530 -10.43 16.01 16.98
C PRO A 530 -11.87 15.85 17.43
N TRP A 531 -12.17 14.76 18.17
CA TRP A 531 -13.44 14.54 18.81
C TRP A 531 -13.68 15.62 19.88
N GLY A 532 -14.91 16.11 19.95
CA GLY A 532 -15.24 17.21 20.86
C GLY A 532 -14.84 18.58 20.33
N ASP A 533 -14.25 18.68 19.16
CA ASP A 533 -14.09 19.92 18.47
C ASP A 533 -15.44 20.37 17.91
N PHE A 534 -15.90 21.53 18.33
CA PHE A 534 -17.21 22.10 17.96
C PHE A 534 -17.18 22.93 16.68
N ARG A 535 -16.06 22.97 15.99
CA ARG A 535 -15.97 23.58 14.66
C ARG A 535 -17.01 22.98 13.74
N HIS A 536 -17.68 23.82 12.98
CA HIS A 536 -18.60 23.35 11.95
C HIS A 536 -17.84 22.57 10.89
N LEU A 537 -18.19 21.29 10.72
CA LEU A 537 -17.66 20.48 9.63
C LEU A 537 -18.42 20.82 8.35
N ALA A 538 -17.71 21.42 7.42
CA ALA A 538 -18.21 21.62 6.06
C ALA A 538 -17.60 20.56 5.12
N PRO A 539 -18.27 20.21 4.02
CA PRO A 539 -17.71 19.31 3.01
C PRO A 539 -16.72 20.06 2.09
N ASP A 540 -15.66 20.61 2.68
CA ASP A 540 -14.66 21.48 2.04
C ASP A 540 -13.25 20.85 2.00
N ALA A 541 -13.15 19.56 2.32
CA ALA A 541 -11.93 18.76 2.37
C ALA A 541 -10.85 19.27 3.35
N ARG A 542 -11.20 20.17 4.27
CA ARG A 542 -10.27 20.68 5.28
C ARG A 542 -9.94 19.63 6.33
N THR A 543 -8.72 19.73 6.85
CA THR A 543 -8.19 18.94 7.96
C THR A 543 -7.25 19.81 8.79
N TRP A 544 -7.05 19.48 10.06
CA TRP A 544 -6.21 20.26 10.97
C TRP A 544 -5.08 19.41 11.53
N PRO A 545 -3.89 19.96 11.75
CA PRO A 545 -2.84 19.26 12.48
C PRO A 545 -3.36 18.87 13.86
N LEU A 546 -3.06 17.64 14.28
CA LEU A 546 -3.38 17.20 15.63
C LEU A 546 -2.61 18.05 16.67
N PRO A 547 -3.11 18.22 17.92
CA PRO A 547 -2.56 19.18 18.88
C PRO A 547 -1.06 19.04 19.18
N TRP A 548 -0.46 17.90 18.88
CA TRP A 548 0.97 17.61 19.06
C TRP A 548 1.76 17.61 17.75
N ILE A 549 1.14 17.99 16.64
CA ILE A 549 1.79 18.09 15.34
C ILE A 549 2.01 19.56 15.01
N GLN A 550 3.26 19.94 14.83
CA GLN A 550 3.59 21.26 14.28
C GLN A 550 3.91 21.10 12.81
N ALA A 551 3.15 21.82 12.00
CA ALA A 551 3.27 21.74 10.56
C ALA A 551 3.14 23.13 9.93
N GLU A 552 3.81 23.31 8.82
CA GLU A 552 3.75 24.52 8.00
C GLU A 552 3.82 24.16 6.50
N VAL A 553 3.54 25.13 5.67
CA VAL A 553 3.70 25.03 4.22
C VAL A 553 4.93 25.84 3.81
N ARG A 554 5.86 25.21 3.08
CA ARG A 554 7.09 25.85 2.60
C ARG A 554 7.09 26.04 1.09
N ILE A 555 7.60 27.19 0.64
CA ILE A 555 7.80 27.50 -0.76
C ILE A 555 9.31 27.61 -0.99
N PRO A 556 9.88 26.79 -1.91
CA PRO A 556 11.28 26.92 -2.30
C PRO A 556 11.53 28.29 -2.95
N GLU A 557 12.60 28.94 -2.53
CA GLU A 557 13.11 30.17 -3.17
C GLU A 557 14.41 29.84 -3.91
N PRO A 558 14.67 30.46 -5.06
CA PRO A 558 15.97 30.33 -5.72
C PRO A 558 17.04 30.97 -4.84
N GLY A 559 18.15 30.26 -4.64
CA GLY A 559 19.30 30.81 -3.95
C GLY A 559 19.98 31.95 -4.73
N GLU A 560 20.95 32.62 -4.09
CA GLU A 560 21.73 33.73 -4.71
C GLU A 560 22.43 33.29 -6.01
N ASP A 561 22.68 32.01 -6.20
CA ASP A 561 23.29 31.40 -7.39
C ASP A 561 22.26 30.76 -8.37
N ASN A 562 20.95 30.96 -8.15
CA ASN A 562 19.85 30.32 -8.87
C ASN A 562 19.84 28.78 -8.77
N SER A 563 20.59 28.20 -7.84
CA SER A 563 20.53 26.74 -7.63
C SER A 563 19.19 26.33 -6.97
N PRO A 564 18.50 25.30 -7.47
CA PRO A 564 17.27 24.82 -6.85
C PRO A 564 17.55 24.31 -5.43
N GLY A 565 16.83 24.83 -4.42
CA GLY A 565 16.81 24.28 -3.07
C GLY A 565 17.73 24.93 -2.04
N SER A 566 18.39 26.06 -2.35
CA SER A 566 19.26 26.78 -1.40
C SER A 566 18.52 27.77 -0.47
N GLY A 567 17.25 28.04 -0.69
CA GLY A 567 16.42 28.88 0.15
C GLY A 567 14.96 28.45 0.21
N TRP A 568 14.27 28.90 1.24
CA TRP A 568 12.84 28.68 1.38
C TRP A 568 12.21 29.76 2.27
N ARG A 569 10.90 29.93 2.14
CA ARG A 569 10.09 30.74 3.05
C ARG A 569 8.83 29.98 3.48
N THR A 570 8.28 30.33 4.61
CA THR A 570 6.92 29.89 4.99
C THR A 570 5.90 30.54 4.06
N ALA A 571 4.92 29.76 3.60
CA ALA A 571 3.83 30.25 2.78
C ALA A 571 2.89 31.13 3.60
N GLU A 572 2.41 32.23 3.01
CA GLU A 572 1.31 32.99 3.59
C GLU A 572 0.00 32.16 3.54
N PRO A 573 -0.95 32.40 4.46
CA PRO A 573 -2.26 31.75 4.40
C PRO A 573 -2.91 31.89 3.01
N GLY A 574 -3.35 30.77 2.44
CA GLY A 574 -3.89 30.73 1.09
C GLY A 574 -2.90 30.39 -0.02
N GLU A 575 -1.60 30.51 0.22
CA GLU A 575 -0.57 30.05 -0.71
C GLU A 575 -0.42 28.54 -0.65
N LYS A 576 0.04 27.96 -1.75
CA LYS A 576 0.32 26.54 -1.86
C LYS A 576 1.82 26.27 -1.83
N GLY A 577 2.22 25.22 -1.18
CA GLY A 577 3.59 24.79 -1.10
C GLY A 577 3.73 23.37 -0.58
N GLU A 578 4.92 23.00 -0.20
CA GLU A 578 5.24 21.71 0.36
C GLU A 578 4.88 21.63 1.84
N LEU A 579 4.13 20.60 2.21
CA LEU A 579 3.78 20.34 3.60
C LEU A 579 5.00 19.77 4.34
N VAL A 580 5.38 20.42 5.42
CA VAL A 580 6.45 19.95 6.31
C VAL A 580 5.95 19.84 7.76
N ILE A 581 6.52 18.90 8.49
CA ILE A 581 6.31 18.74 9.94
C ILE A 581 7.62 19.13 10.63
N THR A 582 7.54 20.16 11.45
CA THR A 582 8.73 20.81 12.02
C THR A 582 9.13 20.26 13.39
N GLN A 583 8.29 19.42 14.01
CA GLN A 583 8.61 18.76 15.27
C GLN A 583 8.38 17.25 15.20
N PRO A 584 9.26 16.46 15.82
CA PRO A 584 9.09 15.01 15.89
C PRO A 584 7.91 14.63 16.80
N TYR A 585 7.34 13.47 16.53
CA TYR A 585 6.27 12.87 17.33
C TYR A 585 6.48 11.35 17.44
N PRO A 586 5.93 10.67 18.46
CA PRO A 586 6.35 9.31 18.83
C PRO A 586 6.09 8.22 17.78
N TYR A 587 5.11 8.39 16.92
CA TYR A 587 4.73 7.39 15.93
C TYR A 587 5.23 7.67 14.51
N LEU A 588 6.09 8.68 14.33
CA LEU A 588 6.91 8.80 13.12
C LEU A 588 7.82 7.57 12.99
N ALA A 589 7.97 7.06 11.78
CA ALA A 589 8.86 5.95 11.49
C ALA A 589 10.26 6.17 12.10
N ARG A 590 10.82 5.12 12.67
CA ARG A 590 12.13 5.18 13.36
C ARG A 590 13.27 5.33 12.36
N THR A 591 13.14 4.62 11.22
CA THR A 591 14.09 4.61 10.11
C THR A 591 13.54 3.81 8.92
N ILE A 592 14.32 3.72 7.85
CA ILE A 592 14.21 2.71 6.80
C ILE A 592 15.03 1.48 7.21
N TRP A 593 14.50 0.28 6.96
CA TRP A 593 15.21 -0.97 7.17
C TRP A 593 16.46 -1.01 6.31
N GLY A 594 17.56 -1.46 6.87
CA GLY A 594 18.84 -1.56 6.20
C GLY A 594 19.55 -2.86 6.54
N ASP A 595 20.88 -2.82 6.65
CA ASP A 595 21.70 -3.97 6.96
C ASP A 595 21.36 -4.56 8.34
N ALA A 596 20.55 -5.61 8.33
CA ALA A 596 20.02 -6.29 9.51
C ALA A 596 21.11 -6.89 10.42
N ALA A 597 22.32 -7.08 9.91
CA ALA A 597 23.45 -7.58 10.72
C ALA A 597 23.88 -6.63 11.84
N LYS A 598 23.30 -5.44 11.89
CA LYS A 598 23.61 -4.39 12.87
C LYS A 598 22.57 -4.23 13.99
N LEU A 599 21.63 -5.16 14.13
CA LEU A 599 20.77 -5.25 15.30
C LEU A 599 21.61 -5.78 16.47
N GLY A 600 22.34 -4.91 17.15
CA GLY A 600 23.05 -5.25 18.39
C GLY A 600 22.26 -4.80 19.61
N ASP A 601 22.61 -5.30 20.79
CA ASP A 601 22.02 -4.90 22.07
C ASP A 601 21.96 -3.37 22.18
N ASP A 602 20.75 -2.81 22.19
CA ASP A 602 20.41 -1.40 22.25
C ASP A 602 20.84 -0.51 21.05
N ASN A 603 21.52 -1.04 20.03
CA ASN A 603 22.07 -0.31 18.90
C ASN A 603 21.68 -0.88 17.52
N TRP A 604 20.45 -1.36 17.37
CA TRP A 604 20.02 -1.71 16.03
C TRP A 604 20.10 -0.46 15.11
N LYS A 605 20.60 -0.67 13.92
CA LYS A 605 20.78 0.39 12.94
C LYS A 605 19.92 0.07 11.72
N GLY A 606 19.11 1.02 11.34
CA GLY A 606 18.50 0.99 10.01
C GLY A 606 19.40 1.69 8.99
N ASP A 607 18.90 1.88 7.80
CA ASP A 607 19.52 2.74 6.79
C ASP A 607 19.21 4.22 7.11
N PHE A 608 19.94 4.77 8.05
CA PHE A 608 19.78 6.13 8.52
C PHE A 608 20.15 7.16 7.47
N GLU A 609 21.15 6.90 6.64
CA GLU A 609 21.56 7.79 5.56
C GLU A 609 20.42 7.97 4.55
N ARG A 610 19.85 6.85 4.09
CA ARG A 610 18.71 6.88 3.19
C ARG A 610 17.48 7.52 3.82
N PHE A 611 17.21 7.26 5.10
CA PHE A 611 16.11 7.88 5.82
C PHE A 611 16.26 9.40 5.90
N CYS A 612 17.45 9.87 6.23
CA CYS A 612 17.77 11.29 6.30
C CYS A 612 17.67 11.97 4.93
N SER A 613 18.29 11.39 3.89
CA SER A 613 18.30 11.95 2.54
C SER A 613 16.91 12.05 1.93
N VAL A 614 16.03 11.09 2.22
CA VAL A 614 14.67 11.08 1.66
C VAL A 614 13.74 12.06 2.37
N TYR A 615 13.85 12.21 3.70
CA TYR A 615 12.80 12.89 4.48
C TYR A 615 13.26 14.16 5.20
N PHE A 616 14.58 14.42 5.38
CA PHE A 616 15.06 15.50 6.22
C PHE A 616 16.11 16.43 5.56
N GLN A 617 16.59 16.11 4.37
CA GLN A 617 17.63 16.90 3.68
C GLN A 617 17.10 17.86 2.62
N ARG A 618 15.77 18.01 2.51
CA ARG A 618 15.16 18.85 1.49
C ARG A 618 15.40 20.36 1.74
N TRP A 619 15.49 20.74 3.00
CA TRP A 619 15.61 22.15 3.41
C TRP A 619 16.98 22.35 4.06
N SER A 620 17.77 23.27 3.51
CA SER A 620 19.08 23.58 4.06
C SER A 620 18.96 24.07 5.51
N ASP A 621 19.84 23.54 6.37
CA ASP A 621 19.97 23.92 7.77
C ASP A 621 18.74 23.67 8.66
N ASP A 622 17.78 22.88 8.21
CA ASP A 622 16.57 22.55 8.98
C ASP A 622 16.19 21.05 8.87
N LEU A 623 15.96 20.42 10.00
CA LEU A 623 15.55 19.02 10.13
C LEU A 623 14.03 18.84 10.07
N ALA A 624 13.33 19.62 9.25
CA ALA A 624 11.90 19.48 9.03
C ALA A 624 11.59 18.21 8.21
N TYR A 625 10.70 17.36 8.74
CA TYR A 625 10.25 16.18 8.03
C TYR A 625 9.38 16.54 6.83
N THR A 626 9.72 15.98 5.68
CA THR A 626 9.03 16.24 4.42
C THR A 626 8.58 14.93 3.79
N GLN A 627 7.27 14.72 3.68
CA GLN A 627 6.69 13.54 3.03
C GLN A 627 6.68 13.67 1.50
N GLY A 628 6.72 14.90 0.98
CA GLY A 628 6.56 15.21 -0.44
C GLY A 628 5.09 15.37 -0.84
N ASP A 629 4.29 15.95 0.02
CA ASP A 629 2.88 16.26 -0.25
C ASP A 629 2.67 17.78 -0.35
N TYR A 630 1.82 18.21 -1.28
CA TYR A 630 1.52 19.58 -1.58
C TYR A 630 0.25 20.03 -0.87
N ALA A 631 0.32 21.15 -0.16
CA ALA A 631 -0.78 21.61 0.69
C ALA A 631 -0.97 23.13 0.61
N ARG A 632 -2.12 23.58 1.12
CA ARG A 632 -2.44 24.97 1.40
C ARG A 632 -2.89 25.09 2.86
N GLN A 633 -2.31 26.02 3.59
CA GLN A 633 -2.82 26.43 4.88
C GLN A 633 -3.86 27.56 4.72
N HIS A 634 -4.93 27.52 5.47
CA HIS A 634 -5.99 28.53 5.50
C HIS A 634 -5.86 29.42 6.74
N ASP A 635 -6.54 30.59 6.72
CA ASP A 635 -6.51 31.57 7.81
C ASP A 635 -6.98 31.01 9.17
N ASP A 636 -7.83 29.98 9.15
CA ASP A 636 -8.35 29.31 10.34
C ASP A 636 -7.44 28.19 10.87
N GLY A 637 -6.24 28.04 10.29
CA GLY A 637 -5.26 27.01 10.60
C GLY A 637 -5.57 25.62 10.01
N ALA A 638 -6.63 25.51 9.21
CA ALA A 638 -6.91 24.29 8.45
C ALA A 638 -5.92 24.09 7.29
N PHE A 639 -5.81 22.87 6.81
CA PHE A 639 -5.07 22.54 5.60
C PHE A 639 -5.98 21.84 4.59
N THR A 640 -5.71 22.07 3.31
CA THR A 640 -6.21 21.24 2.22
C THR A 640 -5.03 20.60 1.49
N LEU A 641 -5.13 19.30 1.17
CA LEU A 641 -4.10 18.53 0.49
C LEU A 641 -4.38 18.56 -1.01
N HIS A 642 -3.33 18.69 -1.81
CA HIS A 642 -3.40 18.87 -3.26
C HIS A 642 -2.58 17.81 -4.03
N GLY A 643 -2.31 16.67 -3.39
CA GLY A 643 -1.55 15.55 -3.98
C GLY A 643 -0.06 15.60 -3.66
N ARG A 644 0.71 14.84 -4.40
CA ARG A 644 2.16 14.76 -4.25
C ARG A 644 2.84 15.99 -4.85
N SER A 645 3.92 16.43 -4.23
CA SER A 645 4.71 17.55 -4.75
C SER A 645 5.45 17.22 -6.06
N ASP A 646 5.74 15.94 -6.29
CA ASP A 646 6.31 15.40 -7.52
C ASP A 646 5.27 15.22 -8.66
N ASP A 647 3.97 15.19 -8.33
CA ASP A 647 2.85 15.12 -9.28
C ASP A 647 2.30 16.54 -9.65
N VAL A 648 2.81 17.60 -9.03
CA VAL A 648 2.36 18.98 -9.30
C VAL A 648 2.88 19.45 -10.64
N ILE A 649 1.98 19.96 -11.49
CA ILE A 649 2.31 20.47 -12.82
C ILE A 649 2.70 21.95 -12.73
N ASN A 650 3.83 22.33 -13.33
CA ASN A 650 4.29 23.70 -13.36
C ASN A 650 3.97 24.38 -14.71
N VAL A 651 2.82 25.05 -14.77
CA VAL A 651 2.36 25.74 -15.99
C VAL A 651 2.67 27.24 -15.89
N SER A 652 3.62 27.73 -16.66
CA SER A 652 4.02 29.13 -16.70
C SER A 652 4.34 29.74 -15.32
N GLY A 653 5.03 28.96 -14.47
CA GLY A 653 5.34 29.34 -13.09
C GLY A 653 4.23 29.10 -12.07
N HIS A 654 3.05 28.67 -12.51
CA HIS A 654 1.94 28.32 -11.62
C HIS A 654 1.97 26.82 -11.30
N ARG A 655 2.10 26.47 -10.03
CA ARG A 655 2.03 25.08 -9.57
C ARG A 655 0.58 24.65 -9.34
N ILE A 656 0.13 23.67 -10.12
CA ILE A 656 -1.26 23.18 -10.13
C ILE A 656 -1.26 21.70 -9.75
N GLY A 657 -2.02 21.35 -8.72
CA GLY A 657 -2.22 19.95 -8.33
C GLY A 657 -3.04 19.21 -9.38
N THR A 658 -2.59 18.02 -9.78
CA THR A 658 -3.29 17.19 -10.77
C THR A 658 -4.72 16.89 -10.33
N GLU A 659 -4.93 16.63 -9.04
CA GLU A 659 -6.25 16.31 -8.48
C GLU A 659 -7.24 17.48 -8.50
N GLU A 660 -6.75 18.71 -8.56
CA GLU A 660 -7.63 19.87 -8.71
C GLU A 660 -8.27 19.91 -10.10
N ILE A 661 -7.50 19.52 -11.11
CA ILE A 661 -7.99 19.42 -12.50
C ILE A 661 -8.92 18.21 -12.64
N GLU A 662 -8.52 17.05 -12.09
CA GLU A 662 -9.33 15.83 -12.05
C GLU A 662 -10.68 16.09 -11.37
N GLY A 663 -10.67 16.77 -10.22
CA GLY A 663 -11.88 17.15 -9.50
C GLY A 663 -12.81 18.04 -10.32
N ALA A 664 -12.27 19.01 -11.05
CA ALA A 664 -13.03 19.87 -11.94
C ALA A 664 -13.64 19.07 -13.12
N ILE A 665 -12.90 18.15 -13.71
CA ILE A 665 -13.41 17.25 -14.78
C ILE A 665 -14.56 16.37 -14.24
N LEU A 666 -14.34 15.72 -13.09
CA LEU A 666 -15.32 14.82 -12.48
C LEU A 666 -16.59 15.52 -11.98
N ARG A 667 -16.55 16.85 -11.80
CA ARG A 667 -17.74 17.62 -11.48
C ARG A 667 -18.80 17.60 -12.60
N ASP A 668 -18.43 17.31 -13.83
CA ASP A 668 -19.38 17.06 -14.93
C ASP A 668 -20.45 16.03 -14.54
N LYS A 669 -20.08 15.00 -13.76
CA LYS A 669 -21.02 13.97 -13.26
C LYS A 669 -22.03 14.50 -12.24
N THR A 670 -21.68 15.53 -11.48
CA THR A 670 -22.59 16.16 -10.52
C THR A 670 -23.54 17.15 -11.19
N LEU A 671 -23.11 17.72 -12.30
CA LEU A 671 -23.89 18.68 -13.08
C LEU A 671 -24.83 17.99 -14.09
N ARG A 672 -24.49 16.76 -14.50
CA ARG A 672 -25.21 16.01 -15.54
C ARG A 672 -25.35 14.54 -15.15
N SER A 673 -26.56 14.05 -15.09
CA SER A 673 -26.84 12.62 -14.82
C SER A 673 -26.46 11.68 -15.98
N ASP A 674 -26.25 12.23 -17.16
CA ASP A 674 -25.88 11.53 -18.41
C ASP A 674 -24.39 11.80 -18.78
N SER A 675 -23.58 12.25 -17.86
CA SER A 675 -22.16 12.52 -18.13
C SER A 675 -21.44 11.28 -18.69
N PRO A 676 -20.73 11.41 -19.83
CA PRO A 676 -20.00 10.30 -20.42
C PRO A 676 -18.66 10.04 -19.73
N VAL A 677 -18.27 10.85 -18.74
CA VAL A 677 -17.01 10.69 -17.99
C VAL A 677 -17.17 9.59 -16.94
N GLY A 678 -16.39 8.54 -17.04
CA GLY A 678 -16.28 7.51 -16.00
C GLY A 678 -15.29 7.91 -14.92
N ASN A 679 -14.05 8.23 -15.31
CA ASN A 679 -13.01 8.69 -14.38
C ASN A 679 -11.95 9.54 -15.11
N ALA A 680 -11.09 10.24 -14.35
CA ALA A 680 -10.05 11.10 -14.89
C ALA A 680 -8.77 11.01 -14.06
N VAL A 681 -7.61 10.98 -14.74
CA VAL A 681 -6.28 11.15 -14.14
C VAL A 681 -5.49 12.12 -15.01
N VAL A 682 -4.82 13.09 -14.38
CA VAL A 682 -4.07 14.15 -15.07
C VAL A 682 -2.59 14.02 -14.77
N VAL A 683 -1.76 14.24 -15.78
CA VAL A 683 -0.29 14.31 -15.65
C VAL A 683 0.26 15.54 -16.37
N GLY A 684 1.45 15.99 -15.96
CA GLY A 684 2.18 17.05 -16.64
C GLY A 684 2.96 16.51 -17.85
N ALA A 685 2.84 17.18 -18.98
CA ALA A 685 3.69 16.96 -20.14
C ALA A 685 4.59 18.20 -20.38
N PRO A 686 5.84 18.06 -20.81
CA PRO A 686 6.69 19.19 -21.17
C PRO A 686 6.05 20.06 -22.25
N HIS A 687 6.24 21.38 -22.15
CA HIS A 687 5.75 22.36 -23.11
C HIS A 687 6.76 23.50 -23.28
N ASP A 688 7.14 23.77 -24.50
CA ASP A 688 8.24 24.70 -24.85
C ASP A 688 8.11 26.12 -24.26
N GLU A 689 6.88 26.67 -24.21
CA GLU A 689 6.63 28.01 -23.72
C GLU A 689 6.15 28.05 -22.25
N LYS A 690 5.51 26.98 -21.76
CA LYS A 690 4.83 26.99 -20.46
C LYS A 690 5.58 26.19 -19.39
N GLY A 691 6.68 25.51 -19.76
CA GLY A 691 7.37 24.55 -18.93
C GLY A 691 6.66 23.20 -18.97
N GLU A 692 5.44 23.15 -18.45
CA GLU A 692 4.56 21.98 -18.54
C GLU A 692 3.14 22.37 -18.94
N THR A 693 2.39 21.38 -19.43
CA THR A 693 0.95 21.50 -19.71
C THR A 693 0.21 20.26 -19.16
N PRO A 694 -1.00 20.42 -18.62
CA PRO A 694 -1.79 19.26 -18.19
C PRO A 694 -2.28 18.44 -19.39
N VAL A 695 -2.16 17.13 -19.30
CA VAL A 695 -2.78 16.14 -20.20
C VAL A 695 -3.68 15.25 -19.36
N ALA A 696 -4.95 15.14 -19.75
CA ALA A 696 -5.95 14.37 -19.03
C ALA A 696 -6.20 13.00 -19.68
N PHE A 697 -6.00 11.94 -18.92
CA PHE A 697 -6.44 10.59 -19.29
C PHE A 697 -7.85 10.37 -18.74
N LEU A 698 -8.77 9.89 -19.59
CA LEU A 698 -10.17 9.68 -19.25
C LEU A 698 -10.57 8.22 -19.45
N ILE A 699 -11.39 7.71 -18.56
CA ILE A 699 -12.17 6.48 -18.77
C ILE A 699 -13.60 6.90 -19.05
N ALA A 700 -14.21 6.38 -20.10
CA ALA A 700 -15.64 6.62 -20.40
C ALA A 700 -16.54 5.90 -19.40
N ALA A 701 -17.71 6.46 -19.11
CA ALA A 701 -18.77 5.77 -18.38
C ALA A 701 -19.26 4.53 -19.17
N ALA A 702 -19.79 3.53 -18.46
CA ALA A 702 -20.21 2.28 -19.07
C ALA A 702 -21.21 2.52 -20.22
N GLY A 703 -20.86 2.07 -21.44
CA GLY A 703 -21.67 2.25 -22.65
C GLY A 703 -21.66 3.66 -23.23
N ALA A 704 -20.93 4.61 -22.65
CA ALA A 704 -20.79 5.98 -23.17
C ALA A 704 -19.55 6.11 -24.09
N ARG A 705 -19.57 7.15 -24.91
CA ARG A 705 -18.44 7.60 -25.72
C ARG A 705 -18.19 9.07 -25.43
N LEU A 706 -16.91 9.46 -25.39
CA LEU A 706 -16.47 10.85 -25.25
C LEU A 706 -16.06 11.39 -26.62
N GLY A 707 -16.53 12.58 -26.98
CA GLY A 707 -16.22 13.26 -28.23
C GLY A 707 -15.79 14.71 -28.02
N ASP A 708 -15.52 15.42 -29.11
CA ASP A 708 -14.98 16.80 -29.10
C ASP A 708 -15.88 17.80 -28.35
N ASP A 709 -17.20 17.66 -28.46
CA ASP A 709 -18.13 18.48 -27.70
C ASP A 709 -17.97 18.27 -26.18
N ASP A 710 -17.70 17.03 -25.77
CA ASP A 710 -17.46 16.70 -24.37
C ASP A 710 -16.13 17.29 -23.91
N PHE A 711 -15.08 17.14 -24.71
CA PHE A 711 -13.77 17.74 -24.38
C PHE A 711 -13.83 19.25 -24.28
N SER A 712 -14.50 19.92 -25.23
CA SER A 712 -14.72 21.36 -25.20
C SER A 712 -15.47 21.79 -23.95
N ARG A 713 -16.49 21.05 -23.55
CA ARG A 713 -17.26 21.29 -22.34
C ARG A 713 -16.40 21.09 -21.08
N LEU A 714 -15.62 20.02 -20.99
CA LEU A 714 -14.72 19.74 -19.87
C LEU A 714 -13.63 20.80 -19.76
N GLN A 715 -13.06 21.28 -20.88
CA GLN A 715 -12.12 22.42 -20.88
C GLN A 715 -12.77 23.70 -20.34
N GLY A 716 -14.01 23.97 -20.77
CA GLY A 716 -14.80 25.10 -20.26
C GLY A 716 -15.05 24.99 -18.75
N LEU A 717 -15.34 23.81 -18.25
CA LEU A 717 -15.56 23.55 -16.84
C LEU A 717 -14.27 23.73 -16.01
N VAL A 718 -13.16 23.14 -16.45
CA VAL A 718 -11.85 23.33 -15.80
C VAL A 718 -11.45 24.84 -15.82
N ARG A 719 -11.66 25.51 -16.95
CA ARG A 719 -11.36 26.94 -17.08
C ARG A 719 -12.15 27.81 -16.09
N SER A 720 -13.44 27.50 -15.92
CA SER A 720 -14.30 28.25 -15.02
C SER A 720 -13.96 28.05 -13.55
N GLU A 721 -13.46 26.87 -13.18
CA GLU A 721 -13.19 26.52 -11.79
C GLU A 721 -11.74 26.76 -11.35
N LYS A 722 -10.80 26.54 -12.25
CA LYS A 722 -9.36 26.54 -11.95
C LYS A 722 -8.55 27.56 -12.74
N GLY A 723 -9.17 28.23 -13.68
CA GLY A 723 -8.50 29.20 -14.55
C GLY A 723 -7.90 28.61 -15.81
N ALA A 724 -7.40 29.49 -16.70
CA ALA A 724 -6.93 29.10 -18.03
C ALA A 724 -5.65 28.24 -18.00
N THR A 725 -4.80 28.43 -17.01
CA THR A 725 -3.54 27.67 -16.86
C THR A 725 -3.75 26.20 -16.50
N ALA A 726 -4.88 25.88 -15.88
CA ALA A 726 -5.21 24.50 -15.46
C ALA A 726 -5.90 23.67 -16.58
N VAL A 727 -6.26 24.31 -17.69
CA VAL A 727 -7.00 23.63 -18.78
C VAL A 727 -6.10 22.61 -19.45
N PRO A 728 -6.51 21.31 -19.49
CA PRO A 728 -5.75 20.31 -20.21
C PRO A 728 -5.56 20.67 -21.69
N SER A 729 -4.32 20.50 -22.19
CA SER A 729 -4.07 20.65 -23.62
C SER A 729 -4.76 19.55 -24.41
N ASP A 730 -4.82 18.35 -23.82
CA ASP A 730 -5.34 17.16 -24.47
C ASP A 730 -6.09 16.25 -23.51
N PHE A 731 -7.01 15.48 -24.11
CA PHE A 731 -7.74 14.40 -23.45
C PHE A 731 -7.48 13.07 -24.19
N LEU A 732 -6.97 12.07 -23.46
CA LEU A 732 -6.75 10.73 -23.99
C LEU A 732 -7.73 9.76 -23.33
N VAL A 733 -8.60 9.14 -24.12
CA VAL A 733 -9.52 8.13 -23.62
C VAL A 733 -8.84 6.78 -23.62
N VAL A 734 -8.79 6.15 -22.44
CA VAL A 734 -8.09 4.90 -22.20
C VAL A 734 -9.04 3.85 -21.60
N PRO A 735 -8.77 2.54 -21.79
CA PRO A 735 -9.64 1.49 -21.24
C PRO A 735 -9.55 1.33 -19.73
N GLY A 736 -8.46 1.82 -19.12
CA GLY A 736 -8.20 1.76 -17.69
C GLY A 736 -7.00 2.60 -17.30
N PHE A 737 -6.78 2.80 -15.99
CA PHE A 737 -5.57 3.42 -15.47
C PHE A 737 -4.65 2.38 -14.83
N PRO A 738 -3.30 2.59 -14.84
CA PRO A 738 -2.40 1.79 -14.05
C PRO A 738 -2.75 1.95 -12.58
N GLU A 739 -3.26 0.91 -11.98
CA GLU A 739 -3.81 0.96 -10.64
C GLU A 739 -3.10 -0.05 -9.74
N THR A 740 -2.65 0.42 -8.58
CA THR A 740 -2.16 -0.48 -7.55
C THR A 740 -3.30 -1.36 -7.04
N ARG A 741 -2.98 -2.48 -6.43
CA ARG A 741 -3.98 -3.38 -5.85
C ARG A 741 -4.75 -2.77 -4.67
N SER A 742 -4.23 -1.67 -4.11
CA SER A 742 -4.94 -0.84 -3.12
C SER A 742 -5.91 0.17 -3.74
N GLY A 743 -6.03 0.22 -5.07
CA GLY A 743 -6.89 1.16 -5.78
C GLY A 743 -6.25 2.50 -6.11
N LYS A 744 -4.96 2.71 -5.83
CA LYS A 744 -4.26 3.97 -6.12
C LYS A 744 -3.77 3.99 -7.57
N TYR A 745 -4.07 5.05 -8.32
CA TYR A 745 -3.56 5.26 -9.67
C TYR A 745 -2.09 5.69 -9.65
N LEU A 746 -1.27 5.10 -10.54
CA LEU A 746 0.14 5.44 -10.68
C LEU A 746 0.34 6.49 -11.78
N ARG A 747 0.22 7.78 -11.42
CA ARG A 747 0.45 8.91 -12.34
C ARG A 747 1.82 8.88 -12.96
N ARG A 748 2.86 8.50 -12.20
CA ARG A 748 4.22 8.38 -12.73
C ARG A 748 4.31 7.39 -13.91
N THR A 749 3.58 6.28 -13.86
CA THR A 749 3.53 5.29 -14.95
C THR A 749 2.83 5.88 -16.19
N LEU A 750 1.72 6.60 -16.00
CA LEU A 750 1.04 7.33 -17.09
C LEU A 750 1.95 8.39 -17.71
N ARG A 751 2.66 9.17 -16.86
CA ARG A 751 3.59 10.18 -17.32
C ARG A 751 4.78 9.57 -18.07
N ALA A 752 5.36 8.49 -17.54
CA ALA A 752 6.45 7.78 -18.21
C ALA A 752 6.04 7.27 -19.59
N VAL A 753 4.84 6.65 -19.71
CA VAL A 753 4.30 6.20 -21.01
C VAL A 753 4.07 7.41 -21.93
N LEU A 754 3.54 8.51 -21.44
CA LEU A 754 3.33 9.75 -22.21
C LEU A 754 4.65 10.32 -22.76
N LEU A 755 5.74 10.19 -22.01
CA LEU A 755 7.07 10.73 -22.36
C LEU A 755 8.00 9.72 -23.06
N ASP A 756 7.55 8.50 -23.35
CA ASP A 756 8.35 7.37 -23.87
C ASP A 756 9.52 6.98 -22.94
N GLU A 757 9.32 7.21 -21.63
CA GLU A 757 10.25 6.81 -20.59
C GLU A 757 9.94 5.38 -20.10
N PRO A 758 10.88 4.68 -19.50
CA PRO A 758 10.61 3.40 -18.86
C PRO A 758 9.54 3.56 -17.75
N PRO A 759 8.48 2.74 -17.75
CA PRO A 759 7.34 2.94 -16.83
C PRO A 759 7.66 2.61 -15.36
N GLY A 760 8.88 2.18 -15.08
CA GLY A 760 9.33 1.78 -13.75
C GLY A 760 8.79 0.42 -13.32
N ASP A 761 8.78 0.16 -12.00
CA ASP A 761 8.30 -1.10 -11.44
C ASP A 761 6.77 -1.24 -11.59
N LEU A 762 6.34 -2.20 -12.41
CA LEU A 762 4.94 -2.55 -12.65
C LEU A 762 4.42 -3.68 -11.73
N SER A 763 5.28 -4.27 -10.91
CA SER A 763 4.95 -5.43 -10.07
C SER A 763 3.86 -5.15 -9.03
N THR A 764 3.67 -3.88 -8.67
CA THR A 764 2.65 -3.43 -7.72
C THR A 764 1.28 -3.20 -8.36
N LEU A 765 1.20 -3.27 -9.70
CA LEU A 765 -0.06 -3.04 -10.41
C LEU A 765 -1.01 -4.23 -10.31
N ARG A 766 -2.30 -3.92 -10.22
CA ARG A 766 -3.39 -4.87 -10.32
C ARG A 766 -3.64 -5.31 -11.78
N ASN A 767 -3.36 -4.41 -12.70
CA ASN A 767 -3.68 -4.50 -14.12
C ASN A 767 -2.48 -4.05 -14.99
N PRO A 768 -1.34 -4.74 -14.93
CA PRO A 768 -0.13 -4.33 -15.66
C PRO A 768 -0.35 -4.31 -17.19
N GLU A 769 -1.26 -5.13 -17.72
CA GLU A 769 -1.64 -5.18 -19.14
C GLU A 769 -2.18 -3.85 -19.67
N VAL A 770 -2.80 -3.05 -18.83
CA VAL A 770 -3.35 -1.75 -19.23
C VAL A 770 -2.27 -0.76 -19.66
N VAL A 771 -1.04 -0.96 -19.24
CA VAL A 771 0.11 -0.09 -19.60
C VAL A 771 0.39 -0.19 -21.11
N ASP A 772 0.28 -1.38 -21.69
CA ASP A 772 0.47 -1.57 -23.13
C ASP A 772 -0.70 -0.97 -23.93
N ASP A 773 -1.94 -1.12 -23.45
CA ASP A 773 -3.10 -0.47 -24.05
C ASP A 773 -2.94 1.08 -24.04
N ILE A 774 -2.45 1.65 -22.94
CA ILE A 774 -2.20 3.09 -22.84
C ILE A 774 -1.06 3.50 -23.75
N ARG A 775 0.01 2.71 -23.86
CA ARG A 775 1.13 2.98 -24.78
C ARG A 775 0.63 3.05 -26.22
N ASP A 776 -0.25 2.15 -26.61
CA ASP A 776 -0.87 2.15 -27.94
C ASP A 776 -1.72 3.42 -28.17
N VAL A 777 -2.48 3.88 -27.16
CA VAL A 777 -3.23 5.13 -27.23
C VAL A 777 -2.29 6.32 -27.37
N VAL A 778 -1.25 6.41 -26.54
CA VAL A 778 -0.28 7.51 -26.57
C VAL A 778 0.51 7.53 -27.89
N ALA A 779 0.94 6.37 -28.39
CA ALA A 779 1.66 6.27 -29.65
C ALA A 779 0.78 6.79 -30.82
N ARG A 780 -0.49 6.42 -30.83
CA ARG A 780 -1.46 6.94 -31.83
C ARG A 780 -1.65 8.44 -31.68
N TRP A 781 -1.84 8.95 -30.48
CA TRP A 781 -1.99 10.37 -30.22
C TRP A 781 -0.76 11.16 -30.69
N LYS A 782 0.46 10.71 -30.41
CA LYS A 782 1.71 11.35 -30.89
C LYS A 782 1.84 11.30 -32.42
N ALA A 783 1.50 10.17 -33.01
CA ALA A 783 1.60 9.98 -34.47
C ALA A 783 0.66 10.88 -35.27
N PHE A 784 -0.46 11.28 -34.66
CA PHE A 784 -1.47 12.09 -35.33
C PHE A 784 -1.39 13.60 -35.00
N GLY A 785 -0.51 14.00 -34.06
CA GLY A 785 -0.20 15.40 -33.77
C GLY A 785 -1.42 16.32 -33.64
N GLU A 786 -1.40 17.48 -34.28
CA GLU A 786 -2.41 18.55 -34.13
C GLU A 786 -3.75 18.28 -34.85
N LEU A 787 -3.98 17.14 -35.47
CA LEU A 787 -5.22 16.84 -36.19
C LEU A 787 -6.35 16.49 -35.23
N SER A 788 -7.45 17.25 -35.23
CA SER A 788 -8.65 16.95 -34.44
C SER A 788 -9.21 15.54 -34.74
N LEU A 789 -9.01 15.08 -35.96
CA LEU A 789 -9.36 13.74 -36.45
C LEU A 789 -8.70 12.62 -35.64
N ALA A 790 -7.50 12.84 -35.14
CA ALA A 790 -6.76 11.82 -34.37
C ALA A 790 -7.44 11.48 -33.06
N ARG A 791 -8.12 12.43 -32.43
CA ARG A 791 -8.83 12.23 -31.17
C ARG A 791 -9.99 11.24 -31.34
N ASP A 792 -10.77 11.36 -32.41
CA ASP A 792 -11.91 10.48 -32.69
C ASP A 792 -11.43 9.06 -33.06
N ILE A 793 -10.35 8.95 -33.83
CA ILE A 793 -9.78 7.67 -34.26
C ILE A 793 -9.13 6.91 -33.11
N VAL A 794 -8.38 7.59 -32.23
CA VAL A 794 -7.74 6.99 -31.05
C VAL A 794 -8.76 6.43 -30.06
N GLN A 795 -9.95 7.00 -30.01
CA GLN A 795 -10.99 6.58 -29.06
C GLN A 795 -11.72 5.30 -29.46
N SER A 796 -11.71 4.90 -30.75
CA SER A 796 -12.73 3.98 -31.28
C SER A 796 -12.19 2.75 -32.00
N TYR A 797 -10.94 2.74 -32.47
CA TYR A 797 -10.55 1.74 -33.49
C TYR A 797 -9.38 0.87 -33.05
N ARG A 798 -9.65 -0.44 -33.03
CA ARG A 798 -8.69 -1.46 -32.64
C ARG A 798 -7.89 -2.01 -33.82
N TYR A 799 -8.40 -1.84 -35.02
CA TYR A 799 -7.94 -2.57 -36.21
C TYR A 799 -7.41 -1.69 -37.35
N LEU A 800 -7.42 -0.37 -37.12
CA LEU A 800 -6.97 0.61 -38.11
C LEU A 800 -5.89 1.52 -37.56
N ARG A 801 -4.90 1.83 -38.38
CA ARG A 801 -3.86 2.84 -38.08
C ARG A 801 -3.83 3.86 -39.23
N LEU A 802 -3.89 5.15 -38.90
CA LEU A 802 -3.80 6.24 -39.87
C LEU A 802 -2.44 6.93 -39.72
N GLU A 803 -1.75 7.15 -40.83
CA GLU A 803 -0.53 7.96 -40.93
C GLU A 803 -0.77 9.09 -41.90
N THR A 804 -0.19 10.28 -41.66
CA THR A 804 -0.27 11.41 -42.56
C THR A 804 1.12 11.82 -43.03
N HIS A 805 1.27 12.13 -44.30
CA HIS A 805 2.53 12.56 -44.89
C HIS A 805 2.32 13.87 -45.61
N GLU A 806 3.16 14.87 -45.30
CA GLU A 806 3.12 16.15 -46.01
C GLU A 806 3.67 15.97 -47.44
N ILE A 807 2.82 16.23 -48.41
CA ILE A 807 3.16 16.13 -49.84
C ILE A 807 3.46 17.46 -50.51
N ALA A 808 3.03 18.57 -49.89
CA ALA A 808 3.36 19.96 -50.21
C ALA A 808 3.00 20.82 -49.00
N PRO A 809 3.55 22.04 -48.85
CA PRO A 809 3.26 22.93 -47.73
C PRO A 809 1.74 23.07 -47.45
N GLY A 810 1.29 22.58 -46.29
CA GLY A 810 -0.12 22.59 -45.88
C GLY A 810 -1.02 21.57 -46.57
N LYS A 811 -0.46 20.59 -47.30
CA LYS A 811 -1.20 19.53 -47.99
C LYS A 811 -0.74 18.17 -47.53
N LEU A 812 -1.64 17.35 -47.04
CA LEU A 812 -1.32 16.04 -46.49
C LEU A 812 -1.87 14.91 -47.37
N ALA A 813 -1.16 13.80 -47.42
CA ALA A 813 -1.67 12.50 -47.85
C ALA A 813 -1.92 11.64 -46.61
N ALA A 814 -3.07 10.99 -46.53
CA ALA A 814 -3.42 10.03 -45.49
C ALA A 814 -3.05 8.61 -45.92
N LEU A 815 -2.32 7.87 -45.07
CA LEU A 815 -2.05 6.45 -45.21
C LEU A 815 -2.85 5.70 -44.15
N LEU A 816 -3.87 4.95 -44.58
CA LEU A 816 -4.71 4.13 -43.72
C LEU A 816 -4.22 2.69 -43.73
N VAL A 817 -3.73 2.18 -42.64
CA VAL A 817 -3.21 0.82 -42.49
C VAL A 817 -4.23 -0.05 -41.76
N ILE A 818 -4.63 -1.14 -42.38
CA ILE A 818 -5.49 -2.18 -41.78
C ILE A 818 -4.56 -3.15 -41.05
N ASP A 819 -4.71 -3.24 -39.71
CA ASP A 819 -3.94 -4.15 -38.86
C ASP A 819 -4.88 -5.00 -38.00
N SER A 820 -5.55 -5.97 -38.64
CA SER A 820 -6.48 -6.91 -38.01
C SER A 820 -5.86 -8.30 -37.93
N PRO A 821 -5.22 -8.66 -36.83
CA PRO A 821 -4.62 -10.00 -36.69
C PRO A 821 -5.66 -11.14 -36.77
N PRO A 822 -5.27 -12.34 -37.27
CA PRO A 822 -3.91 -12.71 -37.68
C PRO A 822 -3.55 -12.36 -39.12
N VAL A 823 -4.50 -12.07 -39.98
CA VAL A 823 -4.32 -11.96 -41.47
C VAL A 823 -5.00 -10.70 -42.06
N ASN A 824 -5.20 -9.64 -41.30
CA ASN A 824 -5.91 -8.44 -41.75
C ASN A 824 -7.31 -8.69 -42.31
N SER A 825 -8.06 -9.66 -41.74
CA SER A 825 -9.43 -9.97 -42.17
C SER A 825 -10.38 -8.82 -41.83
N LEU A 826 -11.17 -8.41 -42.82
CA LEU A 826 -12.23 -7.44 -42.58
C LEU A 826 -13.45 -8.17 -41.98
N ASN A 827 -13.73 -7.89 -40.73
CA ASN A 827 -14.98 -8.29 -40.08
C ASN A 827 -15.93 -7.10 -39.97
N GLU A 828 -17.17 -7.33 -39.55
CA GLU A 828 -18.20 -6.31 -39.48
C GLU A 828 -17.75 -5.06 -38.69
N ARG A 829 -17.03 -5.24 -37.57
CA ARG A 829 -16.49 -4.13 -36.78
C ARG A 829 -15.37 -3.35 -37.49
N SER A 830 -14.44 -4.04 -38.13
CA SER A 830 -13.34 -3.37 -38.84
C SER A 830 -13.86 -2.66 -40.10
N LEU A 831 -14.97 -3.13 -40.73
CA LEU A 831 -15.63 -2.45 -41.83
C LEU A 831 -16.37 -1.19 -41.37
N ASP A 832 -17.04 -1.22 -40.21
CA ASP A 832 -17.70 -0.07 -39.62
C ASP A 832 -16.64 1.00 -39.22
N GLU A 833 -15.54 0.57 -38.62
CA GLU A 833 -14.41 1.46 -38.34
C GLU A 833 -13.85 2.09 -39.60
N LEU A 834 -13.60 1.31 -40.64
CA LEU A 834 -13.12 1.80 -41.93
C LEU A 834 -14.05 2.81 -42.54
N ASN A 835 -15.36 2.53 -42.59
CA ASN A 835 -16.35 3.44 -43.14
C ASN A 835 -16.39 4.77 -42.39
N THR A 836 -16.32 4.74 -41.07
CA THR A 836 -16.31 5.95 -40.25
C THR A 836 -15.05 6.80 -40.48
N VAL A 837 -13.89 6.17 -40.59
CA VAL A 837 -12.62 6.89 -40.90
C VAL A 837 -12.66 7.52 -42.27
N LEU A 838 -13.18 6.80 -43.27
CA LEU A 838 -13.28 7.32 -44.64
C LEU A 838 -14.24 8.51 -44.73
N GLN A 839 -15.35 8.49 -44.01
CA GLN A 839 -16.30 9.61 -43.94
C GLN A 839 -15.63 10.86 -43.32
N HIS A 840 -14.85 10.66 -42.27
CA HIS A 840 -14.12 11.77 -41.60
C HIS A 840 -13.00 12.33 -42.50
N LEU A 841 -12.21 11.49 -43.14
CA LEU A 841 -11.15 11.91 -44.06
C LEU A 841 -11.73 12.72 -45.24
N GLY A 842 -12.92 12.31 -45.75
CA GLY A 842 -13.59 13.03 -46.83
C GLY A 842 -14.08 14.44 -46.47
N GLN A 843 -14.11 14.80 -45.21
CA GLN A 843 -14.53 16.13 -44.72
C GLN A 843 -13.34 17.08 -44.51
N GLN A 844 -12.08 16.61 -44.69
CA GLN A 844 -10.88 17.36 -44.38
C GLN A 844 -10.24 17.97 -45.64
N ASP A 845 -10.41 19.28 -45.87
CA ASP A 845 -9.95 19.99 -47.04
C ASP A 845 -8.42 19.97 -47.28
N HIS A 846 -7.64 19.75 -46.24
CA HIS A 846 -6.16 19.69 -46.32
C HIS A 846 -5.64 18.30 -46.69
N ILE A 847 -6.47 17.25 -46.67
CA ILE A 847 -6.11 15.90 -47.12
C ILE A 847 -6.37 15.78 -48.63
N GLN A 848 -5.28 15.70 -49.37
CA GLN A 848 -5.30 15.72 -50.84
C GLN A 848 -5.15 14.32 -51.44
N GLY A 849 -4.91 13.29 -50.65
CA GLY A 849 -4.75 11.92 -51.10
C GLY A 849 -4.94 10.91 -49.98
N LEU A 850 -5.42 9.73 -50.32
CA LEU A 850 -5.61 8.61 -49.41
C LEU A 850 -4.98 7.35 -49.98
N VAL A 851 -4.15 6.68 -49.19
CA VAL A 851 -3.62 5.35 -49.49
C VAL A 851 -4.12 4.39 -48.43
N ILE A 852 -4.73 3.27 -48.84
CA ILE A 852 -5.15 2.19 -47.94
C ILE A 852 -4.23 1.01 -48.16
N THR A 853 -3.68 0.46 -47.09
CA THR A 853 -2.79 -0.71 -47.12
C THR A 853 -3.07 -1.64 -45.94
N GLY A 854 -2.49 -2.85 -46.01
CA GLY A 854 -2.54 -3.80 -44.87
C GLY A 854 -1.19 -3.86 -44.17
N ALA A 855 -1.19 -4.05 -42.85
CA ALA A 855 -0.01 -4.31 -42.06
C ALA A 855 0.55 -5.72 -42.36
N ARG A 856 1.84 -5.97 -42.01
CA ARG A 856 2.50 -7.28 -42.08
C ARG A 856 2.54 -7.92 -43.47
N ASN A 857 2.69 -7.12 -44.52
CA ASN A 857 2.73 -7.58 -45.93
C ASN A 857 1.45 -8.30 -46.42
N ALA A 858 0.33 -8.14 -45.74
CA ALA A 858 -0.96 -8.64 -46.21
C ALA A 858 -1.95 -7.47 -46.33
N PHE A 859 -2.56 -7.30 -47.52
CA PHE A 859 -3.49 -6.20 -47.73
C PHE A 859 -4.85 -6.51 -47.06
N VAL A 860 -5.56 -7.50 -47.54
CA VAL A 860 -6.80 -8.03 -46.97
C VAL A 860 -6.91 -9.48 -47.37
N ALA A 861 -7.29 -10.37 -46.47
CA ALA A 861 -7.55 -11.77 -46.73
C ALA A 861 -9.06 -12.07 -46.69
#